data_61190993d4bf38682789b081050960a2
#
_entry.id   61190993d4bf38682789b081050960a2
#
_cell.length_a   1.000
_cell.length_b   1.000
_cell.length_c   1.000
_cell.angle_alpha   90.00
_cell.angle_beta   90.00
_cell.angle_gamma   90.00
#
_symmetry.space_group_name_H-M   'P 1'
#
loop_
_entity.id
_entity.type
_entity.pdbx_description
1 polymer ?
#
loop_
_entity_poly.entity_id
_entity_poly.type
_entity_poly.pdbx_seq_one_letter_code
_entity_poly.pdbx_strand_id
1 'polypeptide(L)'
;MKIKAIWLLLAAAGAVEPLWAESSLKPQNQDETEHSSTLPVVRVRAVQKKGASLYLQADDIARRPTRNGTIIELLRNHPGVQFANTTNESTHAGEISPELVSFHGQPYYNNLFLLDGLSANDIMNPGAANGGYTTPEKQFEARDQLFLAPGAPEAFQVDSSLLKDVAVYDSNAPAKYSRFSGGVIDARLKDPDPERAGGQVGWRTTRSSWTRFHLGEYQDRDEFEAANAENDVQPRFVKHSYNLSLNQPLGKNAALLAGYTRTQSAIPEYHSILGRWQKERRRSETWLVKGLYRFSPQQQISASLMYSPHQSVYFRNNADKGRYVAHGGGWRLQLEADNAFDWGKIRSTLAYTHNRNRIAYDAGHDSYVWLGSKYIAGSRHIDWCSIRDRNGDCTYAITGGLGELESHTATWSLKQEYGIRALDWGAARHKIDFGWQADIARAKSRRPQDARFFQTYFAPQNGYPDNITHVSPDCIDCIAGEQYANRYWVSKAHSTAVGASHYSLWLADDIRWGRWTLQPGFNLSYDSHLRNWNAAPRFAFEHRFISDGRLALSGGLNRYYAGSMLAYALRAAIPRSEIYKRIRDPQHGESGWTFENYSPVPAYRSGSLKTPYSDEANLGLRWQFAGQLFEAKYVHRSSRRQFVPLRNARDNSYTLTNDGSGHSNHFSFSLQSAEPYRWRGLNLGYRLGARYQKHRSSHHGNYDSSLVQEVANGRTTFYLYEGRRYRSIAELPPFDFNRPWEAFAEVQTDIPAWHLSWTHSLNFRSGYKNYLRYGVRECSQSSQPAACDGWNGYVYDYRPKKFKHALTLDWRLRLALPVRKSRSFELSLDVLNVLDNKNATSSSQSAYLGGINNPALAAYGGIQSPTSYETGRQFWLGAAYRW
;
A
#
# COMPACT_ATOMS: atom_id res chain seq x y z
N MET A 1 14.86 -26.11 -26.00
CA MET A 1 15.13 -27.06 -24.90
C MET A 1 14.26 -26.69 -23.66
N LYS A 2 12.93 -26.49 -23.84
CA LYS A 2 12.03 -25.99 -22.76
C LYS A 2 10.68 -26.73 -22.66
N ILE A 3 10.49 -27.84 -23.33
CA ILE A 3 9.20 -28.58 -23.31
C ILE A 3 9.32 -29.94 -22.60
N LYS A 4 10.51 -30.48 -22.39
CA LYS A 4 10.71 -31.78 -21.73
C LYS A 4 10.56 -31.77 -20.19
N ALA A 5 10.58 -30.63 -19.54
CA ALA A 5 10.44 -30.54 -18.09
C ALA A 5 8.97 -30.64 -17.59
N ILE A 6 7.99 -30.40 -18.45
CA ILE A 6 6.56 -30.44 -18.09
C ILE A 6 6.05 -31.90 -18.00
N TRP A 7 6.60 -32.82 -18.78
CA TRP A 7 6.19 -34.23 -18.77
C TRP A 7 6.71 -35.03 -17.57
N LEU A 8 7.82 -34.62 -16.96
CA LEU A 8 8.37 -35.31 -15.79
C LEU A 8 7.58 -35.02 -14.49
N LEU A 9 6.84 -33.94 -14.45
CA LEU A 9 5.99 -33.58 -13.29
C LEU A 9 4.61 -34.27 -13.34
N LEU A 10 4.13 -34.65 -14.51
CA LEU A 10 2.90 -35.42 -14.68
C LEU A 10 3.11 -36.95 -14.51
N ALA A 11 4.31 -37.43 -14.73
CA ALA A 11 4.63 -38.87 -14.59
C ALA A 11 4.84 -39.33 -13.14
N ALA A 12 5.09 -38.40 -12.20
CA ALA A 12 5.19 -38.73 -10.76
C ALA A 12 3.84 -38.90 -10.06
N ALA A 13 2.72 -38.62 -10.74
CA ALA A 13 1.36 -38.78 -10.22
C ALA A 13 0.66 -40.07 -10.68
N GLY A 14 1.31 -40.93 -11.46
CA GLY A 14 0.66 -41.99 -12.21
C GLY A 14 1.23 -43.38 -12.06
N ALA A 15 1.69 -43.82 -10.90
CA ALA A 15 2.10 -45.22 -10.72
C ALA A 15 1.81 -45.73 -9.31
N VAL A 16 0.58 -46.05 -9.02
CA VAL A 16 0.17 -47.06 -8.03
C VAL A 16 -1.16 -47.64 -8.47
N GLU A 17 -1.15 -48.93 -8.79
CA GLU A 17 -2.34 -49.74 -9.14
C GLU A 17 -3.33 -49.85 -7.95
N PRO A 18 -4.63 -49.98 -8.21
CA PRO A 18 -5.65 -50.00 -7.15
C PRO A 18 -5.81 -51.40 -6.57
N LEU A 19 -5.54 -51.56 -5.30
CA LEU A 19 -6.00 -52.70 -4.50
C LEU A 19 -7.38 -52.33 -3.92
N TRP A 20 -8.41 -53.04 -4.39
CA TRP A 20 -9.79 -52.98 -3.91
C TRP A 20 -9.91 -53.55 -2.49
N ALA A 21 -10.43 -52.81 -1.54
CA ALA A 21 -11.02 -53.29 -0.32
C ALA A 21 -12.24 -52.44 0.03
N GLU A 22 -13.42 -53.01 -0.16
CA GLU A 22 -14.69 -52.45 0.34
C GLU A 22 -14.69 -52.45 1.85
N SER A 23 -14.90 -51.31 2.49
CA SER A 23 -15.48 -51.25 3.81
C SER A 23 -16.53 -50.15 3.87
N SER A 24 -17.77 -50.56 4.03
CA SER A 24 -18.97 -49.77 4.23
C SER A 24 -18.93 -49.00 5.55
N LEU A 25 -18.89 -47.69 5.50
CA LEU A 25 -19.26 -46.84 6.58
C LEU A 25 -20.46 -45.98 6.18
N LYS A 26 -21.56 -46.21 6.87
CA LYS A 26 -22.82 -45.49 6.74
C LYS A 26 -22.63 -43.99 7.03
N PRO A 27 -23.24 -43.09 6.26
CA PRO A 27 -23.29 -41.70 6.60
C PRO A 27 -24.23 -41.47 7.79
N GLN A 28 -23.77 -40.77 8.81
CA GLN A 28 -24.64 -40.20 9.82
C GLN A 28 -25.46 -39.07 9.20
N ASN A 29 -26.76 -39.25 9.21
CA ASN A 29 -27.76 -38.24 8.89
C ASN A 29 -27.51 -37.00 9.75
N GLN A 30 -27.23 -35.88 9.14
CA GLN A 30 -27.48 -34.56 9.72
C GLN A 30 -28.80 -34.07 9.15
N ASP A 31 -29.72 -33.82 10.08
CA ASP A 31 -31.10 -33.41 9.84
C ASP A 31 -31.19 -32.29 8.78
N GLU A 32 -32.12 -32.52 7.87
CA GLU A 32 -32.66 -31.49 6.97
C GLU A 32 -33.40 -30.44 7.80
N THR A 33 -32.74 -29.29 8.01
CA THR A 33 -33.45 -28.11 8.48
C THR A 33 -33.98 -27.33 7.29
N GLU A 34 -35.28 -27.17 7.26
CA GLU A 34 -36.05 -26.34 6.34
C GLU A 34 -35.37 -25.02 6.02
N HIS A 35 -35.08 -24.77 4.75
CA HIS A 35 -34.63 -23.48 4.27
C HIS A 35 -35.79 -22.48 4.27
N SER A 36 -35.98 -21.83 5.39
CA SER A 36 -36.73 -20.59 5.48
C SER A 36 -35.97 -19.49 4.75
N SER A 37 -36.68 -18.68 3.97
CA SER A 37 -36.19 -17.51 3.23
C SER A 37 -35.79 -16.33 4.12
N THR A 38 -35.36 -16.58 5.34
CA THR A 38 -34.82 -15.59 6.26
C THR A 38 -33.35 -15.31 5.91
N LEU A 39 -32.94 -14.05 5.96
CA LEU A 39 -31.51 -13.64 5.96
C LEU A 39 -30.73 -14.61 6.86
N PRO A 40 -29.59 -15.15 6.45
CA PRO A 40 -28.83 -16.05 7.28
C PRO A 40 -28.62 -15.38 8.63
N VAL A 41 -29.08 -16.03 9.69
CA VAL A 41 -28.87 -15.58 11.08
C VAL A 41 -27.39 -15.27 11.22
N VAL A 42 -27.07 -14.06 11.72
CA VAL A 42 -25.71 -13.67 12.04
C VAL A 42 -25.11 -14.74 12.94
N ARG A 43 -24.46 -15.71 12.37
CA ARG A 43 -23.56 -16.57 13.10
C ARG A 43 -22.27 -15.77 13.27
N VAL A 44 -22.20 -14.95 14.33
CA VAL A 44 -20.93 -14.52 14.90
C VAL A 44 -20.33 -15.75 15.64
N ARG A 45 -20.43 -16.91 15.04
CA ARG A 45 -19.43 -17.94 15.27
C ARG A 45 -18.21 -17.38 14.53
N ALA A 46 -17.32 -16.81 15.29
CA ALA A 46 -15.95 -16.64 14.84
C ALA A 46 -15.44 -18.05 14.48
N VAL A 47 -15.64 -18.45 13.24
CA VAL A 47 -14.90 -19.58 12.67
C VAL A 47 -13.47 -19.04 12.61
N GLN A 48 -12.79 -19.14 13.75
CA GLN A 48 -11.41 -18.66 13.84
C GLN A 48 -10.56 -19.59 12.98
N LYS A 49 -10.04 -19.05 11.91
CA LYS A 49 -8.92 -19.72 11.23
C LYS A 49 -7.78 -19.72 12.25
N LYS A 50 -7.27 -20.90 12.56
CA LYS A 50 -6.30 -21.13 13.64
C LYS A 50 -5.14 -20.13 13.56
N GLY A 51 -4.86 -19.41 14.63
CA GLY A 51 -3.80 -18.41 14.75
C GLY A 51 -4.06 -17.07 14.07
N ALA A 52 -5.14 -16.91 13.30
CA ALA A 52 -5.50 -15.61 12.72
C ALA A 52 -6.07 -14.68 13.80
N SER A 53 -5.61 -13.44 13.82
CA SER A 53 -6.14 -12.37 14.68
C SER A 53 -7.44 -11.77 14.14
N LEU A 54 -7.70 -11.93 12.84
CA LEU A 54 -8.96 -11.61 12.19
C LEU A 54 -9.23 -12.65 11.10
N TYR A 55 -10.47 -13.14 11.03
CA TYR A 55 -10.95 -13.97 9.94
C TYR A 55 -12.33 -13.47 9.50
N LEU A 56 -12.46 -13.11 8.24
CA LEU A 56 -13.68 -12.60 7.64
C LEU A 56 -14.09 -13.51 6.48
N GLN A 57 -15.33 -13.95 6.50
CA GLN A 57 -15.97 -14.65 5.38
C GLN A 57 -16.70 -13.66 4.46
N ALA A 58 -17.12 -14.10 3.29
CA ALA A 58 -17.78 -13.25 2.29
C ALA A 58 -18.96 -12.43 2.85
N ASP A 59 -19.76 -13.00 3.76
CA ASP A 59 -20.89 -12.30 4.40
C ASP A 59 -20.42 -11.23 5.38
N ASP A 60 -19.34 -11.49 6.15
CA ASP A 60 -18.75 -10.50 7.05
C ASP A 60 -18.16 -9.33 6.25
N ILE A 61 -17.50 -9.65 5.12
CA ILE A 61 -16.95 -8.66 4.19
C ILE A 61 -18.08 -7.78 3.64
N ALA A 62 -19.18 -8.38 3.19
CA ALA A 62 -20.31 -7.64 2.61
C ALA A 62 -21.03 -6.71 3.61
N ARG A 63 -20.91 -6.95 4.92
CA ARG A 63 -21.53 -6.14 5.99
C ARG A 63 -20.71 -4.94 6.42
N ARG A 64 -19.41 -4.88 6.08
CA ARG A 64 -18.52 -3.80 6.51
C ARG A 64 -18.65 -2.58 5.62
N PRO A 65 -18.73 -1.36 6.18
CA PRO A 65 -18.65 -0.14 5.39
C PRO A 65 -17.27 -0.04 4.74
N THR A 66 -17.24 0.24 3.45
CA THR A 66 -16.01 0.45 2.68
C THR A 66 -16.17 1.66 1.76
N ARG A 67 -15.08 2.38 1.50
CA ARG A 67 -15.04 3.48 0.52
C ARG A 67 -14.85 2.95 -0.89
N ASN A 68 -13.69 2.40 -1.14
CA ASN A 68 -13.29 1.96 -2.48
C ASN A 68 -13.38 0.44 -2.68
N GLY A 69 -13.72 -0.33 -1.62
CA GLY A 69 -13.86 -1.78 -1.67
C GLY A 69 -12.53 -2.53 -1.66
N THR A 70 -11.45 -1.92 -1.19
CA THR A 70 -10.11 -2.57 -1.13
C THR A 70 -10.03 -3.59 0.01
N ILE A 71 -9.10 -4.54 -0.09
CA ILE A 71 -8.85 -5.54 0.96
C ILE A 71 -8.40 -4.86 2.25
N ILE A 72 -7.59 -3.82 2.15
CA ILE A 72 -7.03 -3.09 3.29
C ILE A 72 -8.13 -2.42 4.12
N GLU A 73 -9.18 -1.89 3.50
CA GLU A 73 -10.28 -1.25 4.22
C GLU A 73 -11.00 -2.20 5.20
N LEU A 74 -10.95 -3.51 4.95
CA LEU A 74 -11.51 -4.53 5.85
C LEU A 74 -10.78 -4.60 7.20
N LEU A 75 -9.57 -4.06 7.28
CA LEU A 75 -8.74 -4.06 8.48
C LEU A 75 -9.00 -2.85 9.40
N ARG A 76 -9.91 -1.94 9.05
CA ARG A 76 -10.11 -0.67 9.75
C ARG A 76 -10.39 -0.83 11.25
N ASN A 77 -11.12 -1.87 11.65
CA ASN A 77 -11.41 -2.19 13.05
C ASN A 77 -10.54 -3.32 13.60
N HIS A 78 -9.30 -3.48 13.08
CA HIS A 78 -8.36 -4.47 13.60
C HIS A 78 -7.39 -3.83 14.59
N PRO A 79 -7.34 -4.28 15.87
CA PRO A 79 -6.52 -3.62 16.88
C PRO A 79 -5.00 -3.70 16.62
N GLY A 80 -4.51 -4.67 15.85
CA GLY A 80 -3.10 -4.80 15.46
C GLY A 80 -2.66 -3.93 14.29
N VAL A 81 -3.58 -3.16 13.65
CA VAL A 81 -3.32 -2.43 12.40
C VAL A 81 -3.50 -0.94 12.57
N GLN A 82 -2.58 -0.15 12.09
CA GLN A 82 -2.68 1.31 12.00
C GLN A 82 -2.63 1.78 10.55
N PHE A 83 -3.55 2.67 10.20
CA PHE A 83 -3.58 3.33 8.91
C PHE A 83 -2.68 4.56 8.91
N ALA A 84 -2.15 4.92 7.73
CA ALA A 84 -1.37 6.13 7.57
C ALA A 84 -2.17 7.36 8.01
N ASN A 85 -1.48 8.35 8.56
CA ASN A 85 -2.13 9.57 9.04
C ASN A 85 -2.79 10.37 7.89
N THR A 86 -2.29 10.25 6.66
CA THR A 86 -2.84 10.88 5.45
C THR A 86 -4.05 10.17 4.87
N THR A 87 -4.47 9.06 5.47
CA THR A 87 -5.65 8.31 5.01
C THR A 87 -6.90 9.19 4.99
N ASN A 88 -7.66 9.13 3.89
CA ASN A 88 -8.94 9.85 3.69
C ASN A 88 -8.84 11.39 3.69
N GLU A 89 -7.74 11.95 3.25
CA GLU A 89 -7.60 13.39 3.13
C GLU A 89 -8.73 14.00 2.29
N SER A 90 -9.33 15.07 2.83
CA SER A 90 -10.55 15.68 2.28
C SER A 90 -10.36 16.21 0.86
N THR A 91 -9.20 16.84 0.62
CA THR A 91 -8.89 17.46 -0.68
C THR A 91 -8.62 16.45 -1.78
N HIS A 92 -8.43 15.16 -1.42
CA HIS A 92 -8.15 14.05 -2.35
C HIS A 92 -9.24 12.96 -2.32
N ALA A 93 -10.46 13.34 -1.99
CA ALA A 93 -11.58 12.39 -1.86
C ALA A 93 -11.93 11.66 -3.19
N GLY A 94 -11.43 12.12 -4.32
CA GLY A 94 -11.56 11.46 -5.63
C GLY A 94 -10.65 10.23 -5.81
N GLU A 95 -9.61 10.02 -5.00
CA GLU A 95 -8.66 8.91 -5.15
C GLU A 95 -9.27 7.55 -4.80
N ILE A 96 -8.78 6.48 -5.47
CA ILE A 96 -9.27 5.10 -5.28
C ILE A 96 -8.18 4.11 -4.86
N SER A 97 -6.94 4.54 -4.75
CA SER A 97 -5.81 3.67 -4.39
C SER A 97 -5.97 3.06 -3.00
N PRO A 98 -5.46 1.83 -2.77
CA PRO A 98 -5.44 1.23 -1.44
C PRO A 98 -4.68 2.09 -0.44
N GLU A 99 -5.14 2.08 0.80
CA GLU A 99 -4.52 2.80 1.91
C GLU A 99 -3.29 2.06 2.43
N LEU A 100 -2.36 2.78 3.06
CA LEU A 100 -1.17 2.20 3.67
C LEU A 100 -1.46 1.78 5.11
N VAL A 101 -0.97 0.60 5.50
CA VAL A 101 -1.15 0.07 6.86
C VAL A 101 0.15 -0.45 7.46
N SER A 102 0.28 -0.25 8.76
CA SER A 102 1.38 -0.74 9.58
C SER A 102 0.85 -1.74 10.61
N PHE A 103 1.53 -2.87 10.77
CA PHE A 103 1.32 -3.82 11.84
C PHE A 103 2.36 -3.58 12.94
N HIS A 104 1.89 -3.25 14.14
CA HIS A 104 2.75 -3.05 15.31
C HIS A 104 3.93 -2.10 15.07
N GLY A 105 3.72 -1.01 14.28
CA GLY A 105 4.76 -0.04 13.98
C GLY A 105 5.83 -0.49 12.98
N GLN A 106 5.63 -1.62 12.30
CA GLN A 106 6.51 -2.06 11.22
C GLN A 106 6.25 -1.26 9.95
N PRO A 107 7.26 -1.02 9.11
CA PRO A 107 7.06 -0.37 7.82
C PRO A 107 6.00 -1.08 6.97
N TYR A 108 5.11 -0.32 6.33
CA TYR A 108 3.99 -0.86 5.55
C TYR A 108 4.43 -1.78 4.39
N TYR A 109 5.60 -1.55 3.82
CA TYR A 109 6.16 -2.38 2.74
C TYR A 109 6.75 -3.71 3.21
N ASN A 110 6.80 -3.95 4.53
CA ASN A 110 7.21 -5.22 5.14
C ASN A 110 6.03 -6.15 5.44
N ASN A 111 4.81 -5.78 5.07
CA ASN A 111 3.64 -6.67 5.16
C ASN A 111 3.66 -7.69 4.02
N LEU A 112 3.09 -8.85 4.28
CA LEU A 112 2.87 -9.88 3.27
C LEU A 112 1.40 -9.90 2.86
N PHE A 113 1.16 -9.55 1.61
CA PHE A 113 -0.14 -9.68 0.97
C PHE A 113 -0.16 -10.99 0.19
N LEU A 114 -1.09 -11.88 0.52
CA LEU A 114 -1.30 -13.14 -0.20
C LEU A 114 -2.66 -13.13 -0.88
N LEU A 115 -2.68 -13.71 -2.08
CA LEU A 115 -3.88 -13.96 -2.84
C LEU A 115 -3.84 -15.42 -3.31
N ASP A 116 -4.82 -16.22 -2.88
CA ASP A 116 -4.84 -17.68 -3.08
C ASP A 116 -3.51 -18.36 -2.68
N GLY A 117 -2.94 -17.94 -1.52
CA GLY A 117 -1.75 -18.54 -0.92
C GLY A 117 -0.38 -18.16 -1.52
N LEU A 118 -0.36 -17.29 -2.54
CA LEU A 118 0.86 -16.77 -3.17
C LEU A 118 0.99 -15.25 -2.98
N SER A 119 2.23 -14.75 -2.92
CA SER A 119 2.49 -13.33 -2.74
C SER A 119 1.88 -12.47 -3.84
N ALA A 120 1.24 -11.39 -3.42
CA ALA A 120 0.72 -10.31 -4.26
C ALA A 120 1.45 -8.97 -4.01
N ASN A 121 2.62 -9.00 -3.36
CA ASN A 121 3.40 -7.79 -3.11
C ASN A 121 4.04 -7.26 -4.41
N ASP A 122 4.09 -5.92 -4.53
CA ASP A 122 4.97 -5.27 -5.49
C ASP A 122 6.39 -5.18 -4.90
N ILE A 123 7.32 -5.94 -5.48
CA ILE A 123 8.72 -5.97 -5.05
C ILE A 123 9.61 -4.99 -5.84
N MET A 124 9.06 -4.32 -6.87
CA MET A 124 9.78 -3.39 -7.72
C MET A 124 9.79 -1.97 -7.15
N ASN A 125 8.63 -1.51 -6.68
CA ASN A 125 8.49 -0.19 -6.06
C ASN A 125 7.32 -0.15 -5.07
N PRO A 126 7.46 -0.73 -3.89
CA PRO A 126 6.36 -0.80 -2.91
C PRO A 126 6.07 0.54 -2.23
N GLY A 127 6.80 1.59 -2.53
CA GLY A 127 6.77 2.83 -1.81
C GLY A 127 5.85 3.91 -2.36
N ALA A 128 5.58 3.91 -3.64
CA ALA A 128 4.74 4.91 -4.29
C ALA A 128 3.34 4.34 -4.50
N ALA A 129 2.53 4.30 -3.44
CA ALA A 129 1.16 3.81 -3.50
C ALA A 129 0.28 4.61 -4.48
N ASN A 130 0.55 5.91 -4.61
CA ASN A 130 -0.10 6.79 -5.56
C ASN A 130 0.95 7.24 -6.56
N GLY A 131 0.90 6.75 -7.77
CA GLY A 131 1.68 7.30 -8.88
C GLY A 131 1.31 8.76 -9.17
N GLY A 132 0.33 9.30 -8.46
CA GLY A 132 -0.08 10.67 -8.42
C GLY A 132 0.44 11.34 -7.17
N TYR A 133 1.13 12.32 -7.35
CA TYR A 133 1.65 13.20 -6.36
C TYR A 133 0.56 14.20 -6.00
N THR A 134 0.31 14.32 -4.73
CA THR A 134 -0.78 15.11 -4.18
C THR A 134 -0.32 16.48 -3.65
N THR A 135 0.80 17.02 -4.15
CA THR A 135 1.32 18.31 -3.71
C THR A 135 1.65 19.23 -4.88
N PRO A 136 1.65 20.56 -4.70
CA PRO A 136 2.13 21.51 -5.72
C PRO A 136 3.56 21.26 -6.17
N GLU A 137 4.32 20.51 -5.40
CA GLU A 137 5.66 20.03 -5.71
C GLU A 137 5.65 18.92 -6.78
N LYS A 138 4.48 18.44 -7.21
CA LYS A 138 4.32 17.49 -8.34
C LYS A 138 5.20 17.81 -9.53
N GLN A 139 5.40 19.08 -9.81
CA GLN A 139 6.19 19.53 -10.94
C GLN A 139 7.69 19.26 -10.75
N PHE A 140 8.19 19.26 -9.52
CA PHE A 140 9.58 19.03 -9.17
C PHE A 140 9.88 17.60 -8.76
N GLU A 141 8.89 16.90 -8.21
CA GLU A 141 8.95 15.47 -7.88
C GLU A 141 8.92 14.57 -9.13
N ALA A 142 8.65 15.14 -10.29
CA ALA A 142 8.90 14.47 -11.57
C ALA A 142 10.33 13.88 -11.66
N ARG A 143 11.27 14.34 -10.82
CA ARG A 143 12.60 13.75 -10.71
C ARG A 143 12.56 12.32 -10.18
N ASP A 144 11.72 12.02 -9.19
CA ASP A 144 11.63 10.67 -8.60
C ASP A 144 11.01 9.68 -9.60
N GLN A 145 10.14 10.13 -10.48
CA GLN A 145 9.63 9.35 -11.60
C GLN A 145 10.70 9.03 -12.65
N LEU A 146 11.87 9.67 -12.59
CA LEU A 146 12.96 9.40 -13.51
C LEU A 146 13.70 8.08 -13.21
N PHE A 147 13.43 7.41 -12.09
CA PHE A 147 14.21 6.25 -11.65
C PHE A 147 13.45 4.94 -11.68
N LEU A 148 12.27 4.87 -11.06
CA LEU A 148 11.40 3.70 -11.11
C LEU A 148 9.97 4.13 -11.44
N ALA A 149 9.29 3.31 -12.22
CA ALA A 149 7.87 3.51 -12.46
C ALA A 149 7.09 3.41 -11.14
N PRO A 150 6.05 4.25 -10.92
CA PRO A 150 5.24 4.22 -9.71
C PRO A 150 4.64 2.85 -9.45
N GLY A 151 4.65 2.41 -8.19
CA GLY A 151 4.09 1.15 -7.73
C GLY A 151 3.32 1.33 -6.42
N ALA A 152 2.89 0.23 -5.82
CA ALA A 152 2.15 0.17 -4.57
C ALA A 152 2.58 -1.05 -3.76
N PRO A 153 2.29 -1.14 -2.43
CA PRO A 153 2.60 -2.34 -1.65
C PRO A 153 1.94 -3.60 -2.22
N GLU A 154 0.73 -3.47 -2.76
CA GLU A 154 0.00 -4.52 -3.45
C GLU A 154 0.12 -4.38 -4.97
N ALA A 155 0.62 -5.41 -5.63
CA ALA A 155 0.71 -5.44 -7.08
C ALA A 155 -0.66 -5.59 -7.77
N PHE A 156 -1.63 -6.21 -7.09
CA PHE A 156 -3.00 -6.43 -7.58
C PHE A 156 -3.98 -5.73 -6.66
N GLN A 157 -4.76 -4.81 -7.20
CA GLN A 157 -5.80 -4.08 -6.46
C GLN A 157 -7.15 -4.79 -6.61
N VAL A 158 -7.32 -5.92 -5.91
CA VAL A 158 -8.52 -6.75 -6.00
C VAL A 158 -9.63 -6.16 -5.14
N ASP A 159 -10.84 -6.06 -5.72
CA ASP A 159 -12.04 -5.65 -4.99
C ASP A 159 -12.50 -6.76 -4.04
N SER A 160 -12.87 -6.36 -2.83
CA SER A 160 -13.29 -7.28 -1.76
C SER A 160 -14.52 -8.12 -2.09
N SER A 161 -15.34 -7.72 -3.07
CA SER A 161 -16.50 -8.50 -3.52
C SER A 161 -16.15 -9.82 -4.21
N LEU A 162 -14.90 -9.98 -4.70
CA LEU A 162 -14.40 -11.24 -5.28
C LEU A 162 -13.84 -12.20 -4.24
N LEU A 163 -13.75 -11.80 -2.98
CA LEU A 163 -13.15 -12.61 -1.93
C LEU A 163 -14.12 -13.65 -1.38
N LYS A 164 -13.61 -14.82 -1.09
CA LYS A 164 -14.23 -15.86 -0.29
C LYS A 164 -14.01 -15.61 1.19
N ASP A 165 -12.76 -15.36 1.56
CA ASP A 165 -12.35 -15.07 2.93
C ASP A 165 -11.05 -14.26 2.99
N VAL A 166 -10.80 -13.63 4.14
CA VAL A 166 -9.54 -12.96 4.49
C VAL A 166 -9.13 -13.39 5.89
N ALA A 167 -7.88 -13.86 6.04
CA ALA A 167 -7.26 -14.12 7.32
C ALA A 167 -6.10 -13.16 7.55
N VAL A 168 -6.02 -12.59 8.74
CA VAL A 168 -4.96 -11.65 9.13
C VAL A 168 -4.17 -12.24 10.29
N TYR A 169 -2.85 -12.21 10.17
CA TYR A 169 -1.93 -12.62 11.23
C TYR A 169 -1.06 -11.42 11.60
N ASP A 170 -1.37 -10.82 12.73
CA ASP A 170 -0.61 -9.71 13.28
C ASP A 170 0.54 -10.16 14.21
N SER A 171 0.47 -11.39 14.70
CA SER A 171 1.49 -12.05 15.53
C SER A 171 1.32 -13.57 15.41
N ASN A 172 2.30 -14.35 15.91
CA ASN A 172 2.31 -15.82 15.83
C ASN A 172 1.99 -16.34 14.43
N ALA A 173 2.49 -15.66 13.38
CA ALA A 173 2.24 -16.06 12.02
C ALA A 173 2.82 -17.46 11.73
N PRO A 174 2.04 -18.37 11.09
CA PRO A 174 2.47 -19.74 10.78
C PRO A 174 3.83 -19.85 10.06
N ALA A 175 4.58 -20.91 10.31
CA ALA A 175 5.91 -21.13 9.75
C ALA A 175 5.96 -21.15 8.22
N LYS A 176 4.85 -21.47 7.55
CA LYS A 176 4.72 -21.48 6.08
C LYS A 176 4.86 -20.10 5.43
N TYR A 177 4.72 -19.02 6.19
CA TYR A 177 4.87 -17.67 5.67
C TYR A 177 6.29 -17.17 5.84
N SER A 178 6.85 -16.61 4.77
CA SER A 178 8.20 -16.04 4.70
C SER A 178 8.16 -14.65 4.04
N ARG A 179 9.27 -13.95 4.02
CA ARG A 179 9.46 -12.63 3.38
C ARG A 179 8.57 -11.51 3.92
N PHE A 180 8.41 -11.44 5.24
CA PHE A 180 7.72 -10.35 5.93
C PHE A 180 8.32 -10.11 7.31
N SER A 181 8.22 -8.88 7.80
CA SER A 181 8.47 -8.54 9.20
C SER A 181 7.33 -7.69 9.80
N GLY A 182 6.33 -7.34 8.99
CA GLY A 182 5.07 -6.74 9.41
C GLY A 182 3.99 -7.76 9.78
N GLY A 183 2.82 -7.65 9.20
CA GLY A 183 1.73 -8.62 9.31
C GLY A 183 1.54 -9.44 8.03
N VAL A 184 0.68 -10.45 8.10
CA VAL A 184 0.27 -11.26 6.95
C VAL A 184 -1.22 -11.07 6.71
N ILE A 185 -1.58 -10.76 5.47
CA ILE A 185 -2.96 -10.64 4.98
C ILE A 185 -3.13 -11.73 3.93
N ASP A 186 -3.83 -12.81 4.29
CA ASP A 186 -4.05 -13.97 3.42
C ASP A 186 -5.50 -13.93 2.91
N ALA A 187 -5.70 -13.37 1.72
CA ALA A 187 -6.97 -13.26 1.03
C ALA A 187 -7.16 -14.43 0.05
N ARG A 188 -8.37 -14.97 0.02
CA ARG A 188 -8.76 -16.02 -0.93
C ARG A 188 -9.88 -15.54 -1.82
N LEU A 189 -9.74 -15.80 -3.11
CA LEU A 189 -10.77 -15.55 -4.10
C LEU A 189 -11.89 -16.60 -3.99
N LYS A 190 -13.09 -16.25 -4.46
CA LYS A 190 -14.21 -17.19 -4.57
C LYS A 190 -13.81 -18.43 -5.36
N ASP A 191 -14.33 -19.57 -4.96
CA ASP A 191 -14.10 -20.84 -5.64
C ASP A 191 -15.33 -21.23 -6.48
N PRO A 192 -15.14 -21.95 -7.61
CA PRO A 192 -16.23 -22.58 -8.33
C PRO A 192 -16.95 -23.62 -7.48
N ASP A 193 -18.28 -23.67 -7.57
CA ASP A 193 -19.13 -24.63 -6.88
C ASP A 193 -19.86 -25.52 -7.92
N PRO A 194 -19.55 -26.80 -8.00
CA PRO A 194 -20.22 -27.71 -8.94
C PRO A 194 -21.66 -28.09 -8.52
N GLU A 195 -22.07 -27.74 -7.32
CA GLU A 195 -23.40 -28.10 -6.82
C GLU A 195 -24.47 -27.02 -7.06
N ARG A 196 -24.02 -25.76 -7.22
CA ARG A 196 -24.92 -24.60 -7.29
C ARG A 196 -24.55 -23.65 -8.41
N ALA A 197 -25.49 -23.44 -9.33
CA ALA A 197 -25.43 -22.30 -10.24
C ALA A 197 -25.84 -21.02 -9.50
N GLY A 198 -25.19 -19.91 -9.81
CA GLY A 198 -25.56 -18.64 -9.21
C GLY A 198 -24.65 -17.52 -9.64
N GLY A 199 -25.04 -16.32 -9.30
CA GLY A 199 -24.26 -15.14 -9.63
C GLY A 199 -24.69 -13.90 -8.89
N GLN A 200 -23.95 -12.85 -9.11
CA GLN A 200 -24.22 -11.53 -8.58
C GLN A 200 -23.80 -10.48 -9.60
N VAL A 201 -24.64 -9.48 -9.78
CA VAL A 201 -24.26 -8.22 -10.42
C VAL A 201 -24.52 -7.09 -9.44
N GLY A 202 -23.59 -6.16 -9.32
CA GLY A 202 -23.71 -5.05 -8.39
C GLY A 202 -23.09 -3.77 -8.93
N TRP A 203 -23.58 -2.65 -8.41
CA TRP A 203 -23.11 -1.32 -8.71
C TRP A 203 -23.17 -0.46 -7.45
N ARG A 204 -22.14 0.38 -7.24
CA ARG A 204 -22.07 1.39 -6.18
C ARG A 204 -21.57 2.70 -6.74
N THR A 205 -22.02 3.80 -6.15
CA THR A 205 -21.60 5.14 -6.58
C THR A 205 -21.55 6.15 -5.46
N THR A 206 -20.65 7.12 -5.60
CA THR A 206 -20.59 8.36 -4.82
C THR A 206 -20.10 9.50 -5.71
N ARG A 207 -20.31 10.73 -5.23
CA ARG A 207 -19.89 11.93 -5.95
C ARG A 207 -19.57 13.07 -4.98
N SER A 208 -18.90 14.09 -5.47
CA SER A 208 -18.54 15.26 -4.68
C SER A 208 -19.74 15.97 -4.05
N SER A 209 -20.90 16.07 -4.74
CA SER A 209 -22.11 16.67 -4.17
C SER A 209 -22.73 15.87 -3.00
N TRP A 210 -22.29 14.62 -2.78
CA TRP A 210 -22.68 13.77 -1.64
C TRP A 210 -21.55 13.68 -0.61
N THR A 211 -20.56 14.54 -0.74
CA THR A 211 -19.37 14.56 0.11
C THR A 211 -19.23 15.93 0.73
N ARG A 212 -19.07 15.98 2.06
CA ARG A 212 -18.70 17.19 2.74
C ARG A 212 -17.18 17.30 2.83
N PHE A 213 -16.64 18.42 2.38
CA PHE A 213 -15.21 18.68 2.40
C PHE A 213 -14.84 19.51 3.63
N HIS A 214 -13.82 19.07 4.34
CA HIS A 214 -13.20 19.83 5.41
C HIS A 214 -11.88 20.40 4.90
N LEU A 215 -11.85 21.70 4.71
CA LEU A 215 -10.70 22.40 4.17
C LEU A 215 -9.64 22.65 5.27
N GLY A 216 -8.38 22.74 4.84
CA GLY A 216 -7.25 23.11 5.69
C GLY A 216 -7.39 24.49 6.30
N GLU A 217 -6.50 24.83 7.24
CA GLU A 217 -6.59 26.06 8.02
C GLU A 217 -6.47 27.33 7.14
N TYR A 218 -5.80 27.22 5.98
CA TYR A 218 -5.52 28.36 5.09
C TYR A 218 -6.02 28.15 3.67
N GLN A 219 -6.92 27.18 3.49
CA GLN A 219 -7.56 26.92 2.20
C GLN A 219 -8.86 27.72 2.12
N ASP A 220 -8.94 28.63 1.14
CA ASP A 220 -10.15 29.34 0.82
C ASP A 220 -11.16 28.40 0.15
N ARG A 221 -12.46 28.62 0.43
CA ARG A 221 -13.52 27.77 -0.13
C ARG A 221 -13.74 28.04 -1.61
N ASP A 222 -13.69 29.29 -2.01
CA ASP A 222 -13.93 29.67 -3.41
C ASP A 222 -12.77 29.18 -4.29
N GLU A 223 -11.52 29.28 -3.81
CA GLU A 223 -10.35 28.70 -4.44
C GLU A 223 -10.45 27.17 -4.56
N PHE A 224 -10.92 26.51 -3.49
CA PHE A 224 -11.15 25.06 -3.53
C PHE A 224 -12.21 24.69 -4.55
N GLU A 225 -13.37 25.37 -4.56
CA GLU A 225 -14.49 25.09 -5.46
C GLU A 225 -14.19 25.44 -6.92
N ALA A 226 -13.25 26.36 -7.16
CA ALA A 226 -12.74 26.66 -8.51
C ALA A 226 -12.06 25.44 -9.15
N ALA A 227 -11.63 24.45 -8.37
CA ALA A 227 -10.96 23.23 -8.84
C ALA A 227 -9.70 23.53 -9.66
N ASN A 228 -8.98 24.59 -9.33
CA ASN A 228 -7.76 24.95 -10.06
C ASN A 228 -6.69 23.89 -9.85
N ALA A 229 -6.16 23.34 -10.95
CA ALA A 229 -5.12 22.32 -10.96
C ALA A 229 -3.85 22.75 -10.21
N GLU A 230 -3.58 24.04 -10.07
CA GLU A 230 -2.43 24.56 -9.30
C GLU A 230 -2.52 24.25 -7.81
N ASN A 231 -3.75 24.18 -7.27
CA ASN A 231 -3.99 23.96 -5.85
C ASN A 231 -3.97 22.48 -5.46
N ASP A 232 -3.85 21.58 -6.43
CA ASP A 232 -3.82 20.12 -6.22
C ASP A 232 -4.96 19.63 -5.32
N VAL A 233 -6.20 20.03 -5.64
CA VAL A 233 -7.40 19.70 -4.87
C VAL A 233 -8.48 19.12 -5.77
N GLN A 234 -9.29 18.22 -5.21
CA GLN A 234 -10.31 17.47 -5.97
C GLN A 234 -11.73 17.79 -5.48
N PRO A 235 -12.22 19.03 -5.61
CA PRO A 235 -13.57 19.41 -5.17
C PRO A 235 -14.67 18.74 -6.00
N ARG A 236 -14.34 18.23 -7.17
CA ARG A 236 -15.26 17.61 -8.10
C ARG A 236 -14.81 16.20 -8.44
N PHE A 237 -15.65 15.22 -8.18
CA PHE A 237 -15.40 13.83 -8.60
C PHE A 237 -16.71 13.04 -8.69
N VAL A 238 -16.67 11.97 -9.46
CA VAL A 238 -17.70 10.93 -9.50
C VAL A 238 -17.01 9.56 -9.49
N LYS A 239 -17.39 8.71 -8.54
CA LYS A 239 -16.90 7.33 -8.43
C LYS A 239 -18.00 6.33 -8.75
N HIS A 240 -17.63 5.27 -9.45
CA HIS A 240 -18.47 4.10 -9.68
C HIS A 240 -17.68 2.83 -9.40
N SER A 241 -18.34 1.89 -8.77
CA SER A 241 -17.81 0.53 -8.60
C SER A 241 -18.82 -0.48 -9.15
N TYR A 242 -18.34 -1.40 -9.96
CA TYR A 242 -19.12 -2.47 -10.58
C TYR A 242 -18.54 -3.80 -10.17
N ASN A 243 -19.40 -4.77 -9.90
CA ASN A 243 -19.00 -6.15 -9.66
C ASN A 243 -19.93 -7.12 -10.37
N LEU A 244 -19.36 -8.17 -10.91
CA LEU A 244 -20.05 -9.31 -11.52
C LEU A 244 -19.34 -10.57 -11.05
N SER A 245 -20.10 -11.55 -10.61
CA SER A 245 -19.59 -12.92 -10.42
C SER A 245 -20.63 -13.92 -10.91
N LEU A 246 -20.20 -14.95 -11.62
CA LEU A 246 -21.02 -16.01 -12.15
C LEU A 246 -20.38 -17.34 -11.83
N ASN A 247 -21.11 -18.22 -11.18
CA ASN A 247 -20.73 -19.61 -10.96
C ASN A 247 -21.62 -20.53 -11.77
N GLN A 248 -21.03 -21.33 -12.62
CA GLN A 248 -21.71 -22.27 -13.52
C GLN A 248 -21.18 -23.69 -13.32
N PRO A 249 -21.98 -24.61 -12.77
CA PRO A 249 -21.71 -26.03 -12.82
C PRO A 249 -21.60 -26.54 -14.28
N LEU A 250 -20.60 -27.36 -14.55
CA LEU A 250 -20.37 -28.03 -15.83
C LEU A 250 -20.53 -29.54 -15.69
N GLY A 251 -21.55 -29.96 -14.93
CA GLY A 251 -21.81 -31.33 -14.50
C GLY A 251 -21.55 -31.52 -13.01
N LYS A 252 -21.55 -32.78 -12.54
CA LYS A 252 -21.42 -33.08 -11.10
C LYS A 252 -20.03 -32.83 -10.53
N ASN A 253 -19.02 -32.87 -11.37
CA ASN A 253 -17.63 -32.86 -10.94
C ASN A 253 -16.88 -31.58 -11.35
N ALA A 254 -17.46 -30.73 -12.17
CA ALA A 254 -16.80 -29.55 -12.71
C ALA A 254 -17.63 -28.29 -12.51
N ALA A 255 -16.96 -27.17 -12.33
CA ALA A 255 -17.58 -25.87 -12.31
C ALA A 255 -16.64 -24.78 -12.81
N LEU A 256 -17.22 -23.71 -13.32
CA LEU A 256 -16.54 -22.51 -13.76
C LEU A 256 -17.06 -21.31 -12.98
N LEU A 257 -16.13 -20.49 -12.46
CA LEU A 257 -16.41 -19.18 -11.87
C LEU A 257 -15.83 -18.11 -12.79
N ALA A 258 -16.63 -17.13 -13.16
CA ALA A 258 -16.18 -15.89 -13.80
C ALA A 258 -16.46 -14.72 -12.87
N GLY A 259 -15.48 -13.82 -12.72
CA GLY A 259 -15.57 -12.62 -11.91
C GLY A 259 -15.05 -11.39 -12.65
N TYR A 260 -15.73 -10.27 -12.47
CA TYR A 260 -15.28 -8.97 -12.97
C TYR A 260 -15.59 -7.89 -11.95
N THR A 261 -14.60 -7.06 -11.68
CA THR A 261 -14.81 -5.83 -10.89
C THR A 261 -14.13 -4.65 -11.56
N ARG A 262 -14.74 -3.47 -11.37
CA ARG A 262 -14.18 -2.22 -11.84
C ARG A 262 -14.54 -1.11 -10.87
N THR A 263 -13.54 -0.45 -10.32
CA THR A 263 -13.70 0.80 -9.58
C THR A 263 -13.05 1.92 -10.37
N GLN A 264 -13.77 3.00 -10.58
CA GLN A 264 -13.29 4.16 -11.35
C GLN A 264 -13.68 5.46 -10.69
N SER A 265 -12.83 6.47 -10.86
CA SER A 265 -13.09 7.86 -10.49
C SER A 265 -12.79 8.78 -11.65
N ALA A 266 -13.62 9.78 -11.83
CA ALA A 266 -13.43 10.89 -12.78
C ALA A 266 -13.31 12.18 -11.98
N ILE A 267 -12.19 12.89 -12.15
CA ILE A 267 -11.81 14.06 -11.38
C ILE A 267 -11.53 15.20 -12.38
N PRO A 268 -12.48 16.10 -12.62
CA PRO A 268 -12.23 17.27 -13.48
C PRO A 268 -11.47 18.34 -12.68
N GLU A 269 -10.42 18.88 -13.30
CA GLU A 269 -9.62 20.00 -12.80
C GLU A 269 -9.61 21.12 -13.83
N TYR A 270 -9.68 22.36 -13.38
CA TYR A 270 -9.61 23.53 -14.23
C TYR A 270 -8.19 24.05 -14.31
N HIS A 271 -7.61 24.05 -15.48
CA HIS A 271 -6.29 24.62 -15.75
C HIS A 271 -6.45 26.08 -16.09
N SER A 272 -6.40 26.94 -15.08
CA SER A 272 -6.76 28.36 -15.17
C SER A 272 -5.93 29.11 -16.23
N ILE A 273 -4.64 28.81 -16.32
CA ILE A 273 -3.72 29.45 -17.28
C ILE A 273 -3.97 28.96 -18.70
N LEU A 274 -4.33 27.69 -18.87
CA LEU A 274 -4.68 27.12 -20.17
C LEU A 274 -6.13 27.41 -20.57
N GLY A 275 -6.96 27.96 -19.65
CA GLY A 275 -8.36 28.29 -19.86
C GLY A 275 -9.26 27.10 -20.19
N ARG A 276 -8.92 25.89 -19.69
CA ARG A 276 -9.65 24.67 -20.05
C ARG A 276 -9.76 23.67 -18.92
N TRP A 277 -10.87 22.90 -18.92
CA TRP A 277 -11.04 21.74 -18.06
C TRP A 277 -10.30 20.53 -18.61
N GLN A 278 -9.61 19.81 -17.73
CA GLN A 278 -9.03 18.50 -18.00
C GLN A 278 -9.59 17.47 -17.02
N LYS A 279 -9.80 16.25 -17.50
CA LYS A 279 -10.43 15.20 -16.70
C LYS A 279 -9.44 14.12 -16.35
N GLU A 280 -8.94 14.17 -15.14
CA GLU A 280 -8.19 13.09 -14.57
C GLU A 280 -9.06 11.85 -14.33
N ARG A 281 -8.47 10.70 -14.43
CA ARG A 281 -9.17 9.42 -14.26
C ARG A 281 -8.35 8.47 -13.44
N ARG A 282 -9.03 7.75 -12.54
CA ARG A 282 -8.48 6.61 -11.82
C ARG A 282 -9.32 5.40 -12.17
N ARG A 283 -8.71 4.25 -12.40
CA ARG A 283 -9.40 3.02 -12.75
C ARG A 283 -8.62 1.82 -12.21
N SER A 284 -9.32 0.93 -11.52
CA SER A 284 -8.85 -0.38 -11.10
C SER A 284 -9.83 -1.44 -11.59
N GLU A 285 -9.35 -2.50 -12.20
CA GLU A 285 -10.16 -3.60 -12.73
C GLU A 285 -9.60 -4.93 -12.29
N THR A 286 -10.47 -5.93 -12.14
CA THR A 286 -10.06 -7.32 -11.95
C THR A 286 -10.96 -8.22 -12.76
N TRP A 287 -10.36 -9.05 -13.60
CA TRP A 287 -10.95 -10.13 -14.34
C TRP A 287 -10.47 -11.45 -13.73
N LEU A 288 -11.38 -12.33 -13.41
CA LEU A 288 -11.10 -13.64 -12.82
C LEU A 288 -11.87 -14.71 -13.57
N VAL A 289 -11.16 -15.76 -13.96
CA VAL A 289 -11.76 -17.01 -14.42
C VAL A 289 -11.13 -18.14 -13.62
N LYS A 290 -11.93 -18.95 -12.96
CA LYS A 290 -11.45 -20.07 -12.14
C LYS A 290 -12.27 -21.32 -12.49
N GLY A 291 -11.60 -22.38 -12.85
CA GLY A 291 -12.18 -23.69 -13.12
C GLY A 291 -11.83 -24.68 -12.02
N LEU A 292 -12.76 -25.56 -11.67
CA LEU A 292 -12.57 -26.66 -10.75
C LEU A 292 -12.99 -27.95 -11.42
N TYR A 293 -12.19 -29.02 -11.25
CA TYR A 293 -12.54 -30.38 -11.60
C TYR A 293 -12.23 -31.33 -10.44
N ARG A 294 -13.22 -32.11 -10.00
CA ARG A 294 -13.10 -33.13 -8.95
C ARG A 294 -13.01 -34.53 -9.63
N PHE A 295 -11.87 -35.15 -9.52
CA PHE A 295 -11.69 -36.54 -9.99
C PHE A 295 -12.37 -37.52 -9.03
N SER A 296 -12.29 -37.22 -7.74
CA SER A 296 -12.90 -37.98 -6.65
C SER A 296 -13.14 -37.02 -5.45
N PRO A 297 -13.82 -37.46 -4.39
CA PRO A 297 -13.91 -36.69 -3.16
C PRO A 297 -12.55 -36.31 -2.53
N GLN A 298 -11.51 -37.09 -2.85
CA GLN A 298 -10.14 -36.94 -2.35
C GLN A 298 -9.22 -36.14 -3.27
N GLN A 299 -9.60 -36.00 -4.54
CA GLN A 299 -8.71 -35.45 -5.58
C GLN A 299 -9.43 -34.39 -6.40
N GLN A 300 -8.87 -33.20 -6.39
CA GLN A 300 -9.36 -32.09 -7.21
C GLN A 300 -8.23 -31.27 -7.80
N ILE A 301 -8.49 -30.65 -8.91
CA ILE A 301 -7.62 -29.66 -9.54
C ILE A 301 -8.41 -28.38 -9.78
N SER A 302 -7.79 -27.26 -9.55
CA SER A 302 -8.31 -25.96 -9.93
C SER A 302 -7.30 -25.19 -10.77
N ALA A 303 -7.80 -24.46 -11.76
CA ALA A 303 -7.03 -23.54 -12.58
C ALA A 303 -7.64 -22.15 -12.50
N SER A 304 -6.83 -21.13 -12.32
CA SER A 304 -7.30 -19.74 -12.31
C SER A 304 -6.46 -18.85 -13.18
N LEU A 305 -7.13 -17.94 -13.89
CA LEU A 305 -6.53 -16.82 -14.59
C LEU A 305 -7.09 -15.54 -14.02
N MET A 306 -6.22 -14.68 -13.53
CA MET A 306 -6.58 -13.36 -13.03
C MET A 306 -5.80 -12.30 -13.81
N TYR A 307 -6.51 -11.25 -14.25
CA TYR A 307 -5.92 -10.03 -14.81
C TYR A 307 -6.43 -8.82 -14.02
N SER A 308 -5.54 -8.11 -13.35
CA SER A 308 -5.88 -7.01 -12.45
C SER A 308 -5.06 -5.75 -12.78
N PRO A 309 -5.41 -5.02 -13.84
CA PRO A 309 -4.78 -3.76 -14.19
C PRO A 309 -5.34 -2.61 -13.39
N HIS A 310 -4.50 -1.62 -13.11
CA HIS A 310 -4.93 -0.31 -12.65
C HIS A 310 -4.26 0.80 -13.45
N GLN A 311 -4.95 1.93 -13.59
CA GLN A 311 -4.53 3.04 -14.42
C GLN A 311 -4.93 4.37 -13.77
N SER A 312 -4.01 5.33 -13.81
CA SER A 312 -4.28 6.71 -13.42
C SER A 312 -3.83 7.65 -14.53
N VAL A 313 -4.72 8.51 -14.95
CA VAL A 313 -4.46 9.59 -15.93
C VAL A 313 -4.34 10.88 -15.15
N TYR A 314 -3.24 11.56 -15.34
CA TYR A 314 -2.90 12.83 -14.71
C TYR A 314 -2.57 13.89 -15.74
N PHE A 315 -2.62 15.13 -15.30
CA PHE A 315 -2.13 16.28 -16.06
C PHE A 315 -1.18 17.09 -15.19
N ARG A 316 -0.04 17.49 -15.75
CA ARG A 316 0.85 18.46 -15.07
C ARG A 316 0.12 19.80 -14.94
N ASN A 317 0.29 20.45 -13.81
CA ASN A 317 -0.39 21.72 -13.51
C ASN A 317 -0.10 22.75 -14.60
N ASN A 318 -1.16 23.22 -15.25
CA ASN A 318 -1.12 24.24 -16.30
C ASN A 318 -0.02 24.08 -17.36
N ALA A 319 0.48 22.86 -17.54
CA ALA A 319 1.50 22.56 -18.54
C ALA A 319 0.85 22.26 -19.90
N ASP A 320 1.35 22.85 -20.97
CA ASP A 320 0.91 22.47 -22.31
C ASP A 320 1.29 21.02 -22.60
N LYS A 321 0.31 20.26 -23.15
CA LYS A 321 0.45 18.82 -23.41
C LYS A 321 0.92 18.01 -22.20
N GLY A 322 0.56 18.48 -20.99
CA GLY A 322 1.02 17.91 -19.72
C GLY A 322 0.42 16.56 -19.34
N ARG A 323 -0.32 15.88 -20.23
CA ARG A 323 -0.95 14.59 -19.91
C ARG A 323 0.08 13.47 -19.77
N TYR A 324 -0.07 12.67 -18.70
CA TYR A 324 0.67 11.43 -18.53
C TYR A 324 -0.21 10.35 -17.90
N VAL A 325 0.21 9.09 -18.07
CA VAL A 325 -0.53 7.93 -17.61
C VAL A 325 0.37 7.01 -16.82
N ALA A 326 -0.07 6.69 -15.61
CA ALA A 326 0.53 5.64 -14.80
C ALA A 326 -0.31 4.36 -14.90
N HIS A 327 0.35 3.24 -15.17
CA HIS A 327 -0.23 1.91 -15.21
C HIS A 327 0.44 1.02 -14.20
N GLY A 328 -0.34 0.14 -13.57
CA GLY A 328 0.19 -0.92 -12.71
C GLY A 328 -0.67 -2.17 -12.78
N GLY A 329 -0.30 -3.19 -11.99
CA GLY A 329 -0.97 -4.47 -11.98
C GLY A 329 -0.40 -5.45 -12.97
N GLY A 330 -1.21 -6.46 -13.32
CA GLY A 330 -0.74 -7.53 -14.21
C GLY A 330 -1.67 -8.73 -14.22
N TRP A 331 -1.11 -9.89 -14.50
CA TRP A 331 -1.88 -11.12 -14.57
C TRP A 331 -1.20 -12.28 -13.85
N ARG A 332 -2.01 -13.25 -13.43
CA ARG A 332 -1.55 -14.48 -12.78
C ARG A 332 -2.30 -15.67 -13.34
N LEU A 333 -1.55 -16.67 -13.73
CA LEU A 333 -2.05 -18.03 -14.02
C LEU A 333 -1.63 -18.92 -12.85
N GLN A 334 -2.57 -19.65 -12.26
CA GLN A 334 -2.31 -20.56 -11.13
C GLN A 334 -3.03 -21.90 -11.36
N LEU A 335 -2.31 -22.97 -11.12
CA LEU A 335 -2.83 -24.34 -11.05
C LEU A 335 -2.65 -24.83 -9.63
N GLU A 336 -3.68 -25.41 -9.04
CA GLU A 336 -3.66 -25.98 -7.70
C GLU A 336 -4.25 -27.38 -7.75
N ALA A 337 -3.55 -28.36 -7.19
CA ALA A 337 -4.00 -29.74 -7.05
C ALA A 337 -4.05 -30.10 -5.57
N ASP A 338 -5.22 -30.51 -5.10
CA ASP A 338 -5.45 -31.04 -3.76
C ASP A 338 -5.64 -32.55 -3.83
N ASN A 339 -4.82 -33.28 -3.09
CA ASN A 339 -4.88 -34.74 -2.99
C ASN A 339 -4.93 -35.13 -1.50
N ALA A 340 -5.93 -35.87 -1.11
CA ALA A 340 -6.05 -36.47 0.21
C ALA A 340 -5.73 -37.98 0.13
N PHE A 341 -4.94 -38.44 1.10
CA PHE A 341 -4.50 -39.82 1.26
C PHE A 341 -4.78 -40.28 2.69
N ASP A 342 -4.70 -41.58 2.95
CA ASP A 342 -4.90 -42.10 4.31
C ASP A 342 -3.93 -41.56 5.33
N TRP A 343 -2.71 -41.24 4.92
CA TRP A 343 -1.68 -40.67 5.78
C TRP A 343 -1.74 -39.15 5.93
N GLY A 344 -2.51 -38.46 5.08
CA GLY A 344 -2.59 -36.99 5.09
C GLY A 344 -3.04 -36.38 3.79
N LYS A 345 -2.61 -35.16 3.52
CA LYS A 345 -2.95 -34.42 2.32
C LYS A 345 -1.77 -33.70 1.72
N ILE A 346 -1.78 -33.56 0.40
CA ILE A 346 -0.83 -32.77 -0.37
C ILE A 346 -1.59 -31.68 -1.12
N ARG A 347 -1.11 -30.46 -1.04
CA ARG A 347 -1.50 -29.38 -1.95
C ARG A 347 -0.29 -28.96 -2.76
N SER A 348 -0.42 -29.02 -4.06
CA SER A 348 0.60 -28.57 -5.01
C SER A 348 0.09 -27.36 -5.76
N THR A 349 0.89 -26.30 -5.82
CA THR A 349 0.55 -25.05 -6.50
C THR A 349 1.66 -24.69 -7.47
N LEU A 350 1.31 -24.45 -8.73
CA LEU A 350 2.18 -23.90 -9.77
C LEU A 350 1.57 -22.61 -10.26
N ALA A 351 2.35 -21.53 -10.30
CA ALA A 351 1.85 -20.28 -10.83
C ALA A 351 2.89 -19.52 -11.64
N TYR A 352 2.38 -18.73 -12.59
CA TYR A 352 3.14 -17.69 -13.27
C TYR A 352 2.47 -16.33 -13.04
N THR A 353 3.23 -15.39 -12.52
CA THR A 353 2.76 -14.02 -12.21
C THR A 353 3.58 -13.03 -13.02
N HIS A 354 2.91 -12.10 -13.68
CA HIS A 354 3.54 -11.00 -14.38
C HIS A 354 2.94 -9.67 -13.90
N ASN A 355 3.76 -8.83 -13.27
CA ASN A 355 3.40 -7.49 -12.84
C ASN A 355 4.13 -6.44 -13.67
N ARG A 356 3.46 -5.32 -13.93
CA ARG A 356 4.00 -4.21 -14.71
C ARG A 356 3.63 -2.88 -14.07
N ASN A 357 4.62 -2.03 -13.87
CA ASN A 357 4.45 -0.62 -13.54
C ASN A 357 5.00 0.21 -14.68
N ARG A 358 4.25 1.19 -15.19
CA ARG A 358 4.64 2.03 -16.31
C ARG A 358 4.12 3.44 -16.10
N ILE A 359 4.95 4.42 -16.43
CA ILE A 359 4.53 5.81 -16.61
C ILE A 359 4.90 6.26 -18.02
N ALA A 360 4.01 6.97 -18.68
CA ALA A 360 4.23 7.46 -20.04
C ALA A 360 3.63 8.85 -20.20
N TYR A 361 4.40 9.76 -20.77
CA TYR A 361 4.01 11.12 -21.10
C TYR A 361 3.64 11.20 -22.58
N ASP A 362 2.53 11.85 -22.89
CA ASP A 362 2.08 12.04 -24.29
C ASP A 362 2.99 13.03 -25.05
N ALA A 363 3.61 13.96 -24.35
CA ALA A 363 4.40 15.04 -24.92
C ALA A 363 5.91 14.68 -25.10
N GLY A 364 6.21 13.39 -25.26
CA GLY A 364 7.59 12.95 -25.54
C GLY A 364 8.48 12.90 -24.33
N HIS A 365 9.79 13.02 -24.52
CA HIS A 365 10.83 12.72 -23.53
C HIS A 365 11.67 13.92 -23.10
N ASP A 366 11.35 15.12 -23.63
CA ASP A 366 12.01 16.37 -23.28
C ASP A 366 11.03 17.31 -22.59
N SER A 367 11.33 17.69 -21.36
CA SER A 367 10.54 18.62 -20.58
C SER A 367 11.26 19.93 -20.40
N TYR A 368 10.57 21.01 -20.67
CA TYR A 368 11.11 22.37 -20.61
C TYR A 368 10.37 23.20 -19.57
N VAL A 369 11.13 24.01 -18.83
CA VAL A 369 10.62 25.05 -17.95
C VAL A 369 11.07 26.39 -18.50
N TRP A 370 10.22 27.07 -19.21
CA TRP A 370 10.52 28.36 -19.83
C TRP A 370 10.33 29.50 -18.83
N LEU A 371 11.21 30.50 -18.88
CA LEU A 371 10.98 31.74 -18.15
C LEU A 371 9.90 32.52 -18.90
N GLY A 372 8.80 32.77 -18.21
CA GLY A 372 7.76 33.68 -18.67
C GLY A 372 7.96 35.02 -17.98
N SER A 373 8.52 35.98 -18.67
CA SER A 373 8.73 37.31 -18.10
C SER A 373 8.10 38.37 -18.95
N LYS A 374 7.35 39.28 -18.35
CA LYS A 374 6.80 40.48 -19.03
C LYS A 374 7.84 41.44 -19.58
N TYR A 375 9.11 41.25 -19.18
CA TYR A 375 10.22 42.08 -19.68
C TYR A 375 10.77 41.59 -21.00
N ILE A 376 10.40 40.40 -21.44
CA ILE A 376 10.72 39.98 -22.80
C ILE A 376 9.62 40.55 -23.71
N ALA A 377 9.81 41.78 -24.16
CA ALA A 377 8.90 42.43 -25.04
C ALA A 377 8.73 41.59 -26.29
N GLY A 378 7.48 41.11 -26.55
CA GLY A 378 7.16 40.28 -27.70
C GLY A 378 7.33 38.79 -27.57
N SER A 379 7.51 38.26 -26.35
CA SER A 379 7.47 36.80 -26.10
C SER A 379 6.14 36.18 -26.48
N ARG A 380 5.98 35.92 -27.80
CA ARG A 380 4.74 35.37 -28.36
C ARG A 380 4.72 33.86 -28.40
N HIS A 381 5.81 33.21 -28.02
CA HIS A 381 5.94 31.75 -28.01
C HIS A 381 5.42 31.11 -26.73
N ILE A 382 5.28 31.91 -25.66
CA ILE A 382 4.71 31.48 -24.39
C ILE A 382 3.42 32.23 -24.14
N ASP A 383 2.32 31.69 -24.62
CA ASP A 383 0.95 32.21 -24.48
C ASP A 383 0.22 31.65 -23.23
N TRP A 384 0.88 30.80 -22.45
CA TRP A 384 0.39 30.26 -21.18
C TRP A 384 1.45 30.40 -20.08
N CYS A 385 1.01 30.31 -18.82
CA CYS A 385 1.91 30.41 -17.67
C CYS A 385 1.60 29.35 -16.62
N SER A 386 2.54 28.50 -16.29
CA SER A 386 2.38 27.43 -15.30
C SER A 386 2.66 27.89 -13.87
N ILE A 387 3.45 28.95 -13.69
CA ILE A 387 3.80 29.49 -12.39
C ILE A 387 3.81 31.01 -12.49
N ARG A 388 3.06 31.66 -11.57
CA ARG A 388 3.00 33.12 -11.45
C ARG A 388 3.72 33.60 -10.21
N ASP A 389 4.22 34.82 -10.23
CA ASP A 389 4.73 35.50 -9.05
C ASP A 389 3.59 36.16 -8.26
N ARG A 390 3.94 36.88 -7.18
CA ARG A 390 2.99 37.55 -6.31
C ARG A 390 2.18 38.66 -6.96
N ASN A 391 2.69 39.23 -8.02
CA ASN A 391 2.01 40.29 -8.77
C ASN A 391 1.07 39.70 -9.84
N GLY A 392 1.02 38.37 -9.94
CA GLY A 392 0.27 37.66 -10.98
C GLY A 392 1.01 37.58 -12.31
N ASP A 393 2.30 37.94 -12.34
CA ASP A 393 3.12 37.89 -13.53
C ASP A 393 3.62 36.49 -13.81
N CYS A 394 3.69 36.11 -15.09
CA CYS A 394 4.18 34.81 -15.49
C CYS A 394 5.68 34.66 -15.13
N THR A 395 5.98 33.66 -14.31
CA THR A 395 7.36 33.31 -13.96
C THR A 395 7.88 32.17 -14.82
N TYR A 396 7.06 31.12 -14.97
CA TYR A 396 7.45 29.93 -15.73
C TYR A 396 6.26 29.39 -16.54
N ALA A 397 6.58 28.94 -17.75
CA ALA A 397 5.70 28.11 -18.55
C ALA A 397 6.34 26.72 -18.74
N ILE A 398 5.55 25.67 -18.65
CA ILE A 398 6.04 24.29 -18.69
C ILE A 398 5.47 23.59 -19.93
N THR A 399 6.33 22.91 -20.68
CA THR A 399 5.91 22.08 -21.82
C THR A 399 6.71 20.77 -21.87
N GLY A 400 6.24 19.84 -22.68
CA GLY A 400 6.90 18.57 -22.89
C GLY A 400 6.64 17.54 -21.78
N GLY A 401 7.34 16.41 -21.86
CA GLY A 401 7.19 15.26 -20.99
C GLY A 401 8.50 14.61 -20.61
N LEU A 402 8.46 13.58 -19.78
CA LEU A 402 9.61 12.81 -19.30
C LEU A 402 9.70 11.41 -19.94
N GLY A 403 9.01 11.24 -21.08
CA GLY A 403 9.04 10.01 -21.85
C GLY A 403 8.31 8.85 -21.18
N GLU A 404 8.84 7.67 -21.42
CA GLU A 404 8.34 6.42 -20.91
C GLU A 404 9.33 5.79 -19.94
N LEU A 405 8.83 5.28 -18.83
CA LEU A 405 9.58 4.46 -17.90
C LEU A 405 8.71 3.28 -17.49
N GLU A 406 9.26 2.08 -17.59
CA GLU A 406 8.55 0.83 -17.32
C GLU A 406 9.40 -0.06 -16.42
N SER A 407 8.74 -0.73 -15.49
CA SER A 407 9.31 -1.82 -14.71
C SER A 407 8.34 -3.00 -14.75
N HIS A 408 8.84 -4.21 -14.90
CA HIS A 408 8.02 -5.42 -14.82
C HIS A 408 8.75 -6.55 -14.11
N THR A 409 7.96 -7.42 -13.49
CA THR A 409 8.43 -8.63 -12.83
C THR A 409 7.70 -9.83 -13.39
N ALA A 410 8.45 -10.85 -13.78
CA ALA A 410 7.94 -12.18 -14.12
C ALA A 410 8.39 -13.16 -13.03
N THR A 411 7.45 -13.87 -12.40
CA THR A 411 7.71 -14.79 -11.31
C THR A 411 7.07 -16.15 -11.60
N TRP A 412 7.89 -17.21 -11.58
CA TRP A 412 7.40 -18.57 -11.47
C TRP A 412 7.40 -18.99 -10.01
N SER A 413 6.28 -19.52 -9.53
CA SER A 413 6.10 -20.00 -8.16
C SER A 413 5.72 -21.48 -8.20
N LEU A 414 6.46 -22.29 -7.47
CA LEU A 414 6.14 -23.70 -7.21
C LEU A 414 6.10 -23.92 -5.71
N LYS A 415 5.00 -24.45 -5.20
CA LYS A 415 4.79 -24.66 -3.76
C LYS A 415 4.15 -26.01 -3.52
N GLN A 416 4.64 -26.73 -2.52
CA GLN A 416 4.01 -27.93 -1.99
C GLN A 416 3.81 -27.84 -0.51
N GLU A 417 2.61 -28.16 -0.06
CA GLU A 417 2.20 -28.19 1.33
C GLU A 417 1.74 -29.62 1.66
N TYR A 418 2.32 -30.18 2.71
CA TYR A 418 2.01 -31.51 3.22
C TYR A 418 1.39 -31.38 4.61
N GLY A 419 0.23 -31.95 4.81
CA GLY A 419 -0.41 -32.04 6.13
C GLY A 419 -0.55 -33.52 6.50
N ILE A 420 0.20 -33.95 7.50
CA ILE A 420 0.13 -35.33 7.99
C ILE A 420 -1.14 -35.52 8.82
N ARG A 421 -1.78 -36.68 8.68
CA ARG A 421 -2.89 -37.07 9.55
C ARG A 421 -2.43 -37.04 11.00
N ALA A 422 -3.29 -36.58 11.89
CA ALA A 422 -2.93 -36.48 13.29
C ALA A 422 -2.43 -37.83 13.84
N LEU A 423 -1.27 -37.79 14.48
CA LEU A 423 -0.61 -38.93 15.11
C LEU A 423 -0.71 -38.80 16.61
N ASP A 424 -1.12 -39.85 17.28
CA ASP A 424 -1.11 -39.92 18.74
C ASP A 424 0.22 -40.56 19.18
N TRP A 425 1.06 -39.78 19.90
CA TRP A 425 2.33 -40.24 20.42
C TRP A 425 2.35 -40.03 21.92
N GLY A 426 2.23 -41.13 22.68
CA GLY A 426 2.06 -41.10 24.13
C GLY A 426 0.76 -40.36 24.50
N ALA A 427 0.87 -39.37 25.37
CA ALA A 427 -0.25 -38.55 25.82
C ALA A 427 -0.48 -37.32 24.96
N ALA A 428 0.27 -37.17 23.88
CA ALA A 428 0.18 -36.00 22.97
C ALA A 428 -0.33 -36.38 21.59
N ARG A 429 -1.14 -35.49 21.03
CA ARG A 429 -1.61 -35.59 19.63
C ARG A 429 -0.90 -34.57 18.78
N HIS A 430 -0.20 -35.06 17.77
CA HIS A 430 0.61 -34.30 16.84
C HIS A 430 -0.11 -34.10 15.52
N LYS A 431 -0.07 -32.88 14.97
CA LYS A 431 -0.51 -32.59 13.63
C LYS A 431 0.59 -31.83 12.91
N ILE A 432 1.35 -32.54 12.12
CA ILE A 432 2.54 -32.04 11.44
C ILE A 432 2.16 -31.48 10.07
N ASP A 433 2.52 -30.24 9.84
CA ASP A 433 2.44 -29.58 8.54
C ASP A 433 3.85 -29.17 8.08
N PHE A 434 4.25 -29.52 6.88
CA PHE A 434 5.54 -29.11 6.31
C PHE A 434 5.39 -28.81 4.83
N GLY A 435 6.41 -28.22 4.25
CA GLY A 435 6.37 -27.93 2.85
C GLY A 435 7.56 -27.10 2.37
N TRP A 436 7.50 -26.79 1.09
CA TRP A 436 8.51 -25.96 0.44
C TRP A 436 7.89 -25.04 -0.62
N GLN A 437 8.59 -23.96 -0.91
CA GLN A 437 8.23 -23.00 -1.96
C GLN A 437 9.49 -22.53 -2.68
N ALA A 438 9.42 -22.43 -3.99
CA ALA A 438 10.42 -21.84 -4.85
C ALA A 438 9.78 -20.75 -5.70
N ASP A 439 10.22 -19.50 -5.54
CA ASP A 439 9.83 -18.36 -6.37
C ASP A 439 11.06 -17.93 -7.19
N ILE A 440 10.95 -17.99 -8.50
CA ILE A 440 12.01 -17.54 -9.43
C ILE A 440 11.50 -16.29 -10.13
N ALA A 441 12.05 -15.14 -9.72
CA ALA A 441 11.63 -13.84 -10.21
C ALA A 441 12.71 -13.18 -11.06
N ARG A 442 12.30 -12.51 -12.11
CA ARG A 442 13.13 -11.62 -12.91
C ARG A 442 12.41 -10.27 -13.03
N ALA A 443 13.06 -9.23 -12.50
CA ALA A 443 12.61 -7.87 -12.63
C ALA A 443 13.42 -7.15 -13.73
N LYS A 444 12.77 -6.28 -14.49
CA LYS A 444 13.38 -5.49 -15.55
C LYS A 444 12.89 -4.06 -15.44
N SER A 445 13.82 -3.09 -15.61
CA SER A 445 13.51 -1.68 -15.81
C SER A 445 13.94 -1.28 -17.21
N ARG A 446 13.10 -0.50 -17.88
CA ARG A 446 13.34 -0.03 -19.24
C ARG A 446 12.93 1.42 -19.41
N ARG A 447 13.82 2.23 -19.95
CA ARG A 447 13.59 3.55 -20.51
C ARG A 447 13.98 3.51 -21.97
N PRO A 448 13.04 3.65 -22.92
CA PRO A 448 13.34 3.49 -24.35
C PRO A 448 14.28 4.57 -24.91
N GLN A 449 14.16 5.80 -24.41
CA GLN A 449 14.88 6.98 -24.88
C GLN A 449 15.39 7.79 -23.69
N ASP A 450 16.43 8.59 -23.89
CA ASP A 450 16.90 9.55 -22.90
C ASP A 450 15.76 10.51 -22.56
N ALA A 451 15.52 10.74 -21.27
CA ALA A 451 14.59 11.76 -20.82
C ALA A 451 15.35 12.95 -20.28
N ARG A 452 15.12 14.11 -20.86
CA ARG A 452 15.81 15.35 -20.52
C ARG A 452 14.85 16.33 -19.83
N PHE A 453 15.35 16.97 -18.79
CA PHE A 453 14.63 18.01 -18.05
C PHE A 453 15.46 19.29 -18.08
N PHE A 454 15.04 20.22 -18.92
CA PHE A 454 15.71 21.49 -19.14
C PHE A 454 15.28 22.49 -18.09
N GLN A 455 16.25 23.13 -17.44
CA GLN A 455 16.08 24.16 -16.42
C GLN A 455 17.12 25.26 -16.58
N THR A 456 16.85 26.34 -15.90
CA THR A 456 17.72 27.51 -15.84
C THR A 456 17.97 28.08 -17.22
N TYR A 457 17.22 29.11 -17.53
CA TYR A 457 17.25 29.74 -18.85
C TYR A 457 18.00 31.09 -18.75
N PHE A 458 18.83 31.41 -19.73
CA PHE A 458 19.31 32.75 -19.92
C PHE A 458 18.25 33.56 -20.67
N ALA A 459 17.87 34.70 -20.07
CA ALA A 459 17.02 35.71 -20.67
C ALA A 459 17.69 37.08 -20.51
N PRO A 460 17.34 38.07 -21.35
CA PRO A 460 17.99 39.39 -21.36
C PRO A 460 18.03 40.10 -20.03
N GLN A 461 17.14 39.74 -19.09
CA GLN A 461 16.88 40.50 -17.88
C GLN A 461 17.82 40.24 -16.70
N ASN A 462 18.57 39.16 -16.70
CA ASN A 462 19.41 38.83 -15.55
C ASN A 462 20.78 39.57 -15.58
N GLY A 463 20.75 40.85 -15.97
CA GLY A 463 21.99 41.67 -16.01
C GLY A 463 22.93 41.32 -17.15
N TYR A 464 22.46 40.54 -18.12
CA TYR A 464 23.21 40.24 -19.31
C TYR A 464 22.82 41.20 -20.43
N PRO A 465 23.81 41.78 -21.17
CA PRO A 465 23.51 42.71 -22.26
C PRO A 465 22.71 42.04 -23.37
N ASP A 466 21.94 42.83 -24.08
CA ASP A 466 20.88 42.57 -25.05
C ASP A 466 21.18 41.63 -26.24
N ASN A 467 22.22 40.86 -26.21
CA ASN A 467 22.73 40.10 -27.35
C ASN A 467 22.32 38.61 -27.30
N ILE A 468 21.02 38.27 -27.09
CA ILE A 468 20.50 36.96 -27.47
C ILE A 468 20.18 36.89 -28.97
N THR A 469 20.81 37.72 -29.76
CA THR A 469 20.65 37.74 -31.21
C THR A 469 21.21 36.50 -31.93
N HIS A 470 21.86 35.59 -31.19
CA HIS A 470 22.52 34.40 -31.74
C HIS A 470 21.94 33.06 -31.28
N VAL A 471 20.73 33.02 -30.70
CA VAL A 471 20.07 31.75 -30.50
C VAL A 471 19.66 31.23 -31.86
N SER A 472 20.20 30.06 -32.24
CA SER A 472 19.88 29.44 -33.53
C SER A 472 18.38 29.32 -33.72
N PRO A 473 17.80 29.71 -34.84
CA PRO A 473 16.38 29.55 -35.11
C PRO A 473 15.92 28.07 -35.07
N ASP A 474 16.84 27.13 -35.22
CA ASP A 474 16.56 25.69 -35.25
C ASP A 474 16.84 25.00 -33.92
N CYS A 475 17.03 25.74 -32.81
CA CYS A 475 17.34 25.14 -31.53
C CYS A 475 16.06 24.51 -30.90
N ILE A 476 16.19 23.27 -30.45
CA ILE A 476 15.09 22.54 -29.78
C ILE A 476 14.92 22.92 -28.31
N ASP A 477 15.92 23.53 -27.71
CA ASP A 477 16.04 23.87 -26.28
C ASP A 477 16.11 25.40 -26.06
N CYS A 478 15.55 26.17 -27.00
CA CYS A 478 15.46 27.60 -26.93
C CYS A 478 14.14 28.14 -27.49
N ILE A 479 13.85 29.41 -27.22
CA ILE A 479 12.91 30.25 -27.92
C ILE A 479 13.75 31.30 -28.68
N ALA A 480 13.71 31.22 -30.01
CA ALA A 480 14.55 32.06 -30.88
C ALA A 480 14.42 33.53 -30.55
N GLY A 481 15.55 34.22 -30.32
CA GLY A 481 15.60 35.62 -29.94
C GLY A 481 15.20 35.97 -28.52
N GLU A 482 14.81 35.00 -27.70
CA GLU A 482 14.27 35.26 -26.37
C GLU A 482 15.07 34.57 -25.26
N GLN A 483 15.14 33.24 -25.29
CA GLN A 483 15.78 32.49 -24.23
C GLN A 483 16.25 31.12 -24.69
N TYR A 484 17.20 30.56 -23.94
CA TYR A 484 17.68 29.20 -24.14
C TYR A 484 18.00 28.52 -22.80
N ALA A 485 17.89 27.18 -22.76
CA ALA A 485 18.28 26.42 -21.60
C ALA A 485 19.80 26.41 -21.45
N ASN A 486 20.30 26.61 -20.25
CA ASN A 486 21.72 26.53 -19.93
C ASN A 486 22.12 25.31 -19.12
N ARG A 487 21.13 24.53 -18.68
CA ARG A 487 21.32 23.32 -17.88
C ARG A 487 20.22 22.31 -18.14
N TYR A 488 20.56 21.04 -18.22
CA TYR A 488 19.60 19.99 -18.24
C TYR A 488 20.06 18.77 -17.45
N TRP A 489 19.08 18.03 -16.92
CA TRP A 489 19.25 16.70 -16.35
C TRP A 489 18.82 15.69 -17.39
N VAL A 490 19.61 14.62 -17.53
CA VAL A 490 19.24 13.51 -18.39
C VAL A 490 19.20 12.20 -17.63
N SER A 491 18.08 11.50 -17.75
CA SER A 491 17.96 10.10 -17.37
C SER A 491 18.13 9.25 -18.62
N LYS A 492 19.20 8.48 -18.66
CA LYS A 492 19.62 7.72 -19.84
C LYS A 492 18.64 6.60 -20.20
N ALA A 493 18.55 6.35 -21.49
CA ALA A 493 17.93 5.14 -22.01
C ALA A 493 18.61 3.91 -21.41
N HIS A 494 17.81 2.93 -21.01
CA HIS A 494 18.35 1.70 -20.45
C HIS A 494 17.39 0.53 -20.61
N SER A 495 17.94 -0.68 -20.50
CA SER A 495 17.18 -1.91 -20.38
C SER A 495 17.94 -2.85 -19.45
N THR A 496 17.63 -2.74 -18.18
CA THR A 496 18.34 -3.40 -17.09
C THR A 496 17.48 -4.48 -16.49
N ALA A 497 18.05 -5.64 -16.14
CA ALA A 497 17.35 -6.73 -15.50
C ALA A 497 18.12 -7.25 -14.28
N VAL A 498 17.39 -7.56 -13.22
CA VAL A 498 17.90 -8.21 -12.02
C VAL A 498 17.07 -9.45 -11.72
N GLY A 499 17.74 -10.53 -11.31
CA GLY A 499 17.08 -11.75 -10.88
C GLY A 499 17.00 -11.84 -9.37
N ALA A 500 15.91 -12.39 -8.85
CA ALA A 500 15.79 -12.77 -7.47
C ALA A 500 15.03 -14.09 -7.37
N SER A 501 15.67 -15.07 -6.77
CA SER A 501 15.04 -16.35 -6.45
C SER A 501 14.93 -16.48 -4.94
N HIS A 502 13.80 -16.96 -4.49
CA HIS A 502 13.54 -17.23 -3.10
C HIS A 502 13.12 -18.66 -2.93
N TYR A 503 13.82 -19.36 -2.05
CA TYR A 503 13.51 -20.75 -1.69
C TYR A 503 13.21 -20.79 -0.21
N SER A 504 12.17 -21.51 0.19
CA SER A 504 11.83 -21.71 1.59
C SER A 504 11.38 -23.14 1.86
N LEU A 505 11.81 -23.64 3.02
CA LEU A 505 11.37 -24.89 3.62
C LEU A 505 10.74 -24.56 4.96
N TRP A 506 9.64 -25.21 5.31
CA TRP A 506 9.06 -25.04 6.63
C TRP A 506 8.57 -26.34 7.21
N LEU A 507 8.58 -26.39 8.55
CA LEU A 507 8.01 -27.47 9.34
C LEU A 507 7.27 -26.82 10.51
N ALA A 508 6.11 -27.33 10.84
CA ALA A 508 5.34 -26.93 12.01
C ALA A 508 4.63 -28.15 12.59
N ASP A 509 4.55 -28.22 13.90
CA ASP A 509 3.76 -29.23 14.60
C ASP A 509 2.73 -28.56 15.51
N ASP A 510 1.53 -29.07 15.53
CA ASP A 510 0.45 -28.69 16.44
C ASP A 510 0.28 -29.81 17.46
N ILE A 511 0.93 -29.65 18.58
CA ILE A 511 0.98 -30.64 19.65
C ILE A 511 -0.12 -30.34 20.67
N ARG A 512 -1.07 -31.24 20.84
CA ARG A 512 -2.08 -31.17 21.89
C ARG A 512 -1.74 -32.15 23.00
N TRP A 513 -1.40 -31.60 24.16
CA TRP A 513 -1.03 -32.37 25.35
C TRP A 513 -1.83 -31.90 26.56
N GLY A 514 -2.84 -32.66 26.91
CA GLY A 514 -3.77 -32.30 27.97
C GLY A 514 -4.43 -30.92 27.71
N ARG A 515 -4.13 -29.97 28.58
CA ARG A 515 -4.62 -28.57 28.47
C ARG A 515 -3.72 -27.67 27.64
N TRP A 516 -2.57 -28.16 27.19
CA TRP A 516 -1.61 -27.41 26.39
C TRP A 516 -1.81 -27.66 24.89
N THR A 517 -1.66 -26.61 24.13
CA THR A 517 -1.41 -26.67 22.71
C THR A 517 -0.08 -25.98 22.45
N LEU A 518 0.90 -26.71 21.94
CA LEU A 518 2.22 -26.19 21.61
C LEU A 518 2.38 -26.19 20.11
N GLN A 519 3.00 -25.15 19.55
CA GLN A 519 3.16 -24.96 18.11
C GLN A 519 4.63 -24.60 17.81
N PRO A 520 5.57 -25.53 17.93
CA PRO A 520 6.89 -25.34 17.39
C PRO A 520 6.85 -25.28 15.86
N GLY A 521 7.63 -24.38 15.31
CA GLY A 521 7.75 -24.21 13.88
C GLY A 521 9.11 -23.67 13.49
N PHE A 522 9.48 -23.92 12.25
CA PHE A 522 10.73 -23.47 11.71
C PHE A 522 10.58 -23.15 10.22
N ASN A 523 11.13 -22.04 9.79
CA ASN A 523 11.24 -21.69 8.37
C ASN A 523 12.71 -21.42 8.04
N LEU A 524 13.23 -22.13 7.05
CA LEU A 524 14.53 -21.88 6.48
C LEU A 524 14.36 -21.34 5.08
N SER A 525 14.89 -20.16 4.81
CA SER A 525 14.79 -19.58 3.48
C SER A 525 16.14 -19.07 2.97
N TYR A 526 16.26 -19.05 1.64
CA TYR A 526 17.40 -18.48 0.93
C TYR A 526 16.93 -17.43 -0.07
N ASP A 527 17.57 -16.28 -0.03
CA ASP A 527 17.37 -15.19 -1.00
C ASP A 527 18.61 -15.05 -1.88
N SER A 528 18.44 -15.21 -3.18
CA SER A 528 19.56 -15.18 -4.12
C SER A 528 20.11 -13.77 -4.37
N HIS A 529 19.29 -12.72 -4.14
CA HIS A 529 19.73 -11.33 -4.32
C HIS A 529 20.68 -10.92 -3.20
N LEU A 530 20.31 -11.15 -1.94
CA LEU A 530 21.16 -10.87 -0.79
C LEU A 530 22.15 -11.99 -0.49
N ARG A 531 22.00 -13.18 -1.11
CA ARG A 531 22.78 -14.39 -0.88
C ARG A 531 22.84 -14.83 0.59
N ASN A 532 21.70 -14.67 1.28
CA ASN A 532 21.59 -14.98 2.70
C ASN A 532 20.69 -16.19 2.95
N TRP A 533 21.14 -17.06 3.85
CA TRP A 533 20.29 -18.04 4.51
C TRP A 533 19.64 -17.42 5.72
N ASN A 534 18.33 -17.59 5.87
CA ASN A 534 17.52 -17.00 6.92
C ASN A 534 16.82 -18.11 7.71
N ALA A 535 17.23 -18.32 8.95
CA ALA A 535 16.65 -19.29 9.87
C ALA A 535 15.65 -18.59 10.79
N ALA A 536 14.36 -18.90 10.65
CA ALA A 536 13.26 -18.25 11.35
C ALA A 536 12.54 -19.24 12.30
N PRO A 537 13.06 -19.43 13.54
CA PRO A 537 12.37 -20.21 14.56
C PRO A 537 11.06 -19.53 14.94
N ARG A 538 10.04 -20.32 15.20
CA ARG A 538 8.72 -19.90 15.65
C ARG A 538 8.20 -20.83 16.71
N PHE A 539 7.64 -20.26 17.73
CA PHE A 539 7.02 -21.02 18.81
C PHE A 539 5.80 -20.26 19.30
N ALA A 540 4.68 -20.94 19.34
CA ALA A 540 3.47 -20.44 19.99
C ALA A 540 2.92 -21.50 20.93
N PHE A 541 2.23 -21.06 21.96
CA PHE A 541 1.53 -21.94 22.90
C PHE A 541 0.17 -21.38 23.28
N GLU A 542 -0.72 -22.29 23.68
CA GLU A 542 -1.98 -21.99 24.36
C GLU A 542 -2.15 -22.94 25.54
N HIS A 543 -2.43 -22.39 26.72
CA HIS A 543 -2.78 -23.16 27.91
C HIS A 543 -4.25 -22.89 28.27
N ARG A 544 -5.06 -23.91 28.32
CA ARG A 544 -6.46 -23.85 28.73
C ARG A 544 -6.61 -24.12 30.22
N PHE A 545 -6.93 -23.07 30.99
CA PHE A 545 -7.15 -23.21 32.44
C PHE A 545 -8.41 -24.03 32.75
N ILE A 546 -9.42 -23.90 31.89
CA ILE A 546 -10.68 -24.64 31.96
C ILE A 546 -10.74 -25.60 30.78
N SER A 547 -11.17 -26.83 30.99
CA SER A 547 -11.13 -27.91 29.99
C SER A 547 -11.91 -27.59 28.70
N ASP A 548 -13.00 -26.83 28.82
CA ASP A 548 -13.81 -26.37 27.68
C ASP A 548 -13.18 -25.20 26.88
N GLY A 549 -12.03 -24.67 27.34
CA GLY A 549 -11.31 -23.61 26.66
C GLY A 549 -11.88 -22.20 26.84
N ARG A 550 -12.85 -22.02 27.79
CA ARG A 550 -13.42 -20.69 28.07
C ARG A 550 -12.39 -19.70 28.61
N LEU A 551 -11.34 -20.17 29.31
CA LEU A 551 -10.24 -19.35 29.77
C LEU A 551 -8.92 -19.95 29.27
N ALA A 552 -8.19 -19.21 28.44
CA ALA A 552 -6.94 -19.63 27.85
C ALA A 552 -5.90 -18.51 27.85
N LEU A 553 -4.65 -18.87 28.16
CA LEU A 553 -3.47 -18.04 28.01
C LEU A 553 -2.72 -18.50 26.76
N SER A 554 -2.35 -17.58 25.89
CA SER A 554 -1.55 -17.86 24.71
C SER A 554 -0.29 -16.98 24.69
N GLY A 555 0.73 -17.41 23.97
CA GLY A 555 1.94 -16.62 23.81
C GLY A 555 2.83 -17.17 22.70
N GLY A 556 3.93 -16.49 22.43
CA GLY A 556 4.88 -16.99 21.45
C GLY A 556 6.16 -16.17 21.33
N LEU A 557 7.16 -16.80 20.74
CA LEU A 557 8.47 -16.24 20.40
C LEU A 557 8.76 -16.54 18.94
N ASN A 558 8.95 -15.53 18.13
CA ASN A 558 9.04 -15.68 16.70
C ASN A 558 10.12 -14.80 16.09
N ARG A 559 10.74 -15.26 15.01
CA ARG A 559 11.59 -14.45 14.13
C ARG A 559 11.01 -14.40 12.73
N TYR A 560 10.96 -13.20 12.15
CA TYR A 560 10.48 -12.93 10.80
C TYR A 560 11.54 -12.19 10.01
N TYR A 561 11.87 -12.65 8.81
CA TYR A 561 12.77 -11.98 7.89
C TYR A 561 11.98 -11.20 6.84
N ALA A 562 12.34 -9.93 6.63
CA ALA A 562 11.72 -9.07 5.63
C ALA A 562 11.91 -9.62 4.20
N GLY A 563 11.04 -9.21 3.29
CA GLY A 563 11.18 -9.52 1.88
C GLY A 563 12.38 -8.84 1.24
N SER A 564 12.86 -9.39 0.15
CA SER A 564 13.91 -8.75 -0.63
C SER A 564 13.39 -7.48 -1.30
N MET A 565 14.20 -6.45 -1.23
CA MET A 565 13.91 -5.13 -1.80
C MET A 565 14.53 -5.04 -3.20
N LEU A 566 13.89 -5.64 -4.20
CA LEU A 566 14.33 -5.55 -5.60
C LEU A 566 14.39 -4.11 -6.11
N ALA A 567 13.60 -3.21 -5.52
CA ALA A 567 13.66 -1.79 -5.81
C ALA A 567 15.07 -1.22 -5.66
N TYR A 568 15.82 -1.60 -4.63
CA TYR A 568 17.21 -1.16 -4.47
C TYR A 568 18.13 -1.75 -5.52
N ALA A 569 17.94 -3.03 -5.86
CA ALA A 569 18.73 -3.70 -6.89
C ALA A 569 18.49 -3.09 -8.27
N LEU A 570 17.25 -2.80 -8.61
CA LEU A 570 16.90 -2.12 -9.87
C LEU A 570 17.52 -0.72 -9.92
N ARG A 571 17.40 0.06 -8.84
CA ARG A 571 18.01 1.40 -8.78
C ARG A 571 19.54 1.36 -8.91
N ALA A 572 20.19 0.37 -8.29
CA ALA A 572 21.64 0.19 -8.40
C ALA A 572 22.08 -0.18 -9.83
N ALA A 573 21.20 -0.81 -10.60
CA ALA A 573 21.48 -1.26 -11.95
C ALA A 573 21.09 -0.24 -13.05
N ILE A 574 20.30 0.80 -12.71
CA ILE A 574 19.92 1.87 -13.63
C ILE A 574 21.08 2.86 -13.76
N PRO A 575 21.39 3.36 -14.99
CA PRO A 575 22.40 4.39 -15.19
C PRO A 575 22.11 5.64 -14.35
N ARG A 576 23.15 6.25 -13.83
CA ARG A 576 23.01 7.51 -13.08
C ARG A 576 22.55 8.61 -14.01
N SER A 577 21.65 9.44 -13.54
CA SER A 577 21.27 10.66 -14.25
C SER A 577 22.42 11.65 -14.23
N GLU A 578 22.66 12.28 -15.36
CA GLU A 578 23.71 13.23 -15.58
C GLU A 578 23.17 14.65 -15.66
N ILE A 579 24.00 15.62 -15.29
CA ILE A 579 23.72 17.04 -15.40
C ILE A 579 24.69 17.62 -16.40
N TYR A 580 24.18 18.33 -17.38
CA TYR A 580 24.93 19.06 -18.37
C TYR A 580 24.63 20.53 -18.23
N LYS A 581 25.66 21.34 -18.49
CA LYS A 581 25.59 22.80 -18.57
C LYS A 581 26.24 23.30 -19.83
N ARG A 582 25.84 24.48 -20.25
CA ARG A 582 26.54 25.29 -21.22
C ARG A 582 26.74 26.69 -20.69
N ILE A 583 27.81 27.33 -21.09
CA ILE A 583 28.23 28.65 -20.68
C ILE A 583 27.96 29.59 -21.85
N ARG A 584 27.49 30.78 -21.56
CA ARG A 584 27.38 31.83 -22.52
C ARG A 584 28.81 32.43 -22.72
N ASP A 585 29.24 32.47 -23.94
CA ASP A 585 30.40 33.27 -24.36
C ASP A 585 29.89 34.61 -24.91
N PRO A 586 30.22 35.76 -24.31
CA PRO A 586 29.76 37.06 -24.80
C PRO A 586 30.21 37.38 -26.24
N GLN A 587 31.23 36.71 -26.72
CA GLN A 587 31.81 36.97 -28.07
C GLN A 587 31.39 35.93 -29.10
N HIS A 588 31.11 34.69 -28.68
CA HIS A 588 30.88 33.57 -29.58
C HIS A 588 29.48 32.89 -29.40
N GLY A 589 28.59 33.43 -28.54
CA GLY A 589 27.29 32.87 -28.27
C GLY A 589 27.32 31.79 -27.18
N GLU A 590 26.44 30.80 -27.26
CA GLU A 590 26.44 29.69 -26.30
C GLU A 590 27.51 28.65 -26.62
N SER A 591 28.21 28.17 -25.60
CA SER A 591 29.11 27.02 -25.72
C SER A 591 28.32 25.73 -25.97
N GLY A 592 28.99 24.71 -26.48
CA GLY A 592 28.45 23.34 -26.49
C GLY A 592 28.14 22.82 -25.08
N TRP A 593 27.30 21.80 -25.01
CA TRP A 593 26.93 21.13 -23.75
C TRP A 593 28.16 20.42 -23.14
N THR A 594 28.46 20.72 -21.88
CA THR A 594 29.52 20.09 -21.10
C THR A 594 28.94 19.34 -19.91
N PHE A 595 29.50 18.18 -19.60
CA PHE A 595 29.13 17.44 -18.39
C PHE A 595 29.53 18.27 -17.16
N GLU A 596 28.55 18.44 -16.24
CA GLU A 596 28.78 19.18 -15.01
C GLU A 596 28.95 18.22 -13.83
N ASN A 597 27.98 17.32 -13.64
CA ASN A 597 27.99 16.40 -12.51
C ASN A 597 26.95 15.28 -12.73
N TYR A 598 26.96 14.29 -11.85
CA TYR A 598 25.85 13.38 -11.72
C TYR A 598 24.73 14.00 -10.87
N SER A 599 23.49 13.73 -11.24
CA SER A 599 22.35 14.13 -10.42
C SER A 599 22.50 13.56 -8.99
N PRO A 600 22.10 14.30 -7.95
CA PRO A 600 22.14 13.85 -6.55
C PRO A 600 21.16 12.71 -6.25
N VAL A 601 20.70 12.00 -7.26
CA VAL A 601 19.84 10.85 -7.05
C VAL A 601 20.64 9.64 -6.67
N PRO A 602 20.11 8.85 -5.72
CA PRO A 602 20.82 7.75 -5.11
C PRO A 602 21.25 6.69 -6.14
N ALA A 603 22.53 6.64 -6.44
CA ALA A 603 23.13 5.43 -6.96
C ALA A 603 23.34 4.51 -5.75
N TYR A 604 22.44 3.57 -5.54
CA TYR A 604 22.58 2.61 -4.46
C TYR A 604 23.70 1.63 -4.77
N ARG A 605 24.70 1.58 -3.89
CA ARG A 605 25.70 0.51 -3.90
C ARG A 605 25.27 -0.51 -2.85
N SER A 606 25.11 -1.75 -3.24
CA SER A 606 24.90 -2.85 -2.29
C SER A 606 26.25 -3.49 -1.96
N GLY A 607 26.65 -3.38 -0.69
CA GLY A 607 27.68 -4.23 -0.13
C GLY A 607 27.12 -5.62 0.23
N SER A 608 27.84 -6.40 1.05
CA SER A 608 27.32 -7.65 1.61
C SER A 608 26.26 -7.36 2.69
N LEU A 609 25.02 -7.15 2.27
CA LEU A 609 23.92 -6.85 3.16
C LEU A 609 23.34 -8.12 3.76
N LYS A 610 22.97 -8.05 5.05
CA LYS A 610 22.21 -9.11 5.73
C LYS A 610 20.71 -8.81 5.63
N THR A 611 19.92 -9.87 5.54
CA THR A 611 18.46 -9.74 5.50
C THR A 611 17.94 -9.09 6.79
N PRO A 612 17.16 -8.00 6.71
CA PRO A 612 16.50 -7.41 7.88
C PRO A 612 15.54 -8.40 8.53
N TYR A 613 15.45 -8.35 9.86
CA TYR A 613 14.52 -9.22 10.59
C TYR A 613 13.87 -8.53 11.79
N SER A 614 12.80 -9.13 12.28
CA SER A 614 12.10 -8.73 13.50
C SER A 614 11.94 -9.94 14.43
N ASP A 615 12.36 -9.79 15.67
CA ASP A 615 12.07 -10.72 16.77
C ASP A 615 10.79 -10.28 17.47
N GLU A 616 9.88 -11.21 17.69
CA GLU A 616 8.59 -10.99 18.33
C GLU A 616 8.46 -11.83 19.59
N ALA A 617 7.99 -11.19 20.66
CA ALA A 617 7.48 -11.87 21.86
C ALA A 617 6.05 -11.39 22.10
N ASN A 618 5.14 -12.31 22.37
CA ASN A 618 3.75 -11.96 22.63
C ASN A 618 3.12 -12.81 23.73
N LEU A 619 2.10 -12.24 24.39
CA LEU A 619 1.28 -12.89 25.40
C LEU A 619 -0.17 -12.44 25.23
N GLY A 620 -1.12 -13.36 25.30
CA GLY A 620 -2.55 -13.09 25.13
C GLY A 620 -3.41 -13.88 26.12
N LEU A 621 -4.47 -13.27 26.60
CA LEU A 621 -5.50 -13.88 27.44
C LEU A 621 -6.81 -13.87 26.66
N ARG A 622 -7.48 -15.02 26.57
CA ARG A 622 -8.81 -15.18 26.01
C ARG A 622 -9.74 -15.70 27.10
N TRP A 623 -10.86 -15.01 27.29
CA TRP A 623 -11.85 -15.39 28.30
C TRP A 623 -13.26 -15.28 27.73
N GLN A 624 -13.95 -16.40 27.69
CA GLN A 624 -15.37 -16.48 27.34
C GLN A 624 -16.21 -16.59 28.60
N PHE A 625 -17.09 -15.61 28.82
CA PHE A 625 -17.98 -15.55 29.97
C PHE A 625 -19.33 -14.90 29.60
N ALA A 626 -20.40 -15.35 30.16
CA ALA A 626 -21.75 -14.77 29.99
C ALA A 626 -22.13 -14.47 28.54
N GLY A 627 -21.77 -15.36 27.58
CA GLY A 627 -22.04 -15.16 26.17
C GLY A 627 -21.13 -14.13 25.46
N GLN A 628 -20.03 -13.74 26.11
CA GLN A 628 -19.06 -12.77 25.59
C GLN A 628 -17.69 -13.38 25.45
N LEU A 629 -16.93 -12.90 24.48
CA LEU A 629 -15.51 -13.23 24.29
C LEU A 629 -14.67 -11.99 24.55
N PHE A 630 -13.84 -12.06 25.59
CA PHE A 630 -12.83 -11.07 25.91
C PHE A 630 -11.46 -11.57 25.46
N GLU A 631 -10.68 -10.68 24.84
CA GLU A 631 -9.29 -10.94 24.49
C GLU A 631 -8.42 -9.74 24.89
N ALA A 632 -7.29 -10.02 25.53
CA ALA A 632 -6.25 -9.06 25.83
C ALA A 632 -4.92 -9.59 25.29
N LYS A 633 -4.12 -8.74 24.65
CA LYS A 633 -2.89 -9.16 24.00
C LYS A 633 -1.81 -8.10 24.12
N TYR A 634 -0.60 -8.56 24.41
CA TYR A 634 0.63 -7.77 24.36
C TYR A 634 1.55 -8.34 23.29
N VAL A 635 2.13 -7.45 22.46
CA VAL A 635 3.12 -7.81 21.45
C VAL A 635 4.31 -6.87 21.57
N HIS A 636 5.50 -7.43 21.75
CA HIS A 636 6.77 -6.74 21.64
C HIS A 636 7.48 -7.16 20.36
N ARG A 637 7.99 -6.19 19.60
CA ARG A 637 8.83 -6.45 18.43
C ARG A 637 10.13 -5.67 18.49
N SER A 638 11.22 -6.31 18.09
CA SER A 638 12.55 -5.74 17.96
C SER A 638 13.06 -5.97 16.54
N SER A 639 13.09 -4.92 15.73
CA SER A 639 13.58 -4.96 14.34
C SER A 639 15.06 -4.66 14.31
N ARG A 640 15.82 -5.47 13.58
CA ARG A 640 17.27 -5.37 13.47
C ARG A 640 17.73 -5.48 12.03
N ARG A 641 18.95 -4.98 11.77
CA ARG A 641 19.59 -4.98 10.44
C ARG A 641 18.74 -4.32 9.37
N GLN A 642 17.93 -3.32 9.76
CA GLN A 642 17.14 -2.56 8.79
C GLN A 642 18.07 -1.82 7.84
N PHE A 643 17.66 -1.69 6.59
CA PHE A 643 18.47 -0.97 5.59
C PHE A 643 18.41 0.52 5.86
N VAL A 644 19.55 1.16 5.91
CA VAL A 644 19.70 2.61 6.00
C VAL A 644 20.63 3.07 4.88
N PRO A 645 20.19 4.01 4.05
CA PRO A 645 21.08 4.60 3.05
C PRO A 645 22.03 5.60 3.71
N LEU A 646 23.32 5.41 3.50
CA LEU A 646 24.38 6.35 3.89
C LEU A 646 24.84 7.13 2.65
N ARG A 647 24.71 8.45 2.66
CA ARG A 647 25.13 9.30 1.56
C ARG A 647 26.64 9.51 1.58
N ASN A 648 27.28 9.32 0.44
CA ASN A 648 28.65 9.77 0.19
C ASN A 648 28.60 11.16 -0.47
N ALA A 649 29.04 12.18 0.26
CA ALA A 649 29.02 13.56 -0.22
C ALA A 649 29.99 13.83 -1.38
N ARG A 650 31.02 12.98 -1.57
CA ARG A 650 32.05 13.21 -2.62
C ARG A 650 31.52 12.94 -4.02
N ASP A 651 30.71 11.90 -4.16
CA ASP A 651 30.18 11.43 -5.44
C ASP A 651 28.65 11.37 -5.52
N ASN A 652 27.97 11.93 -4.54
CA ASN A 652 26.50 11.89 -4.41
C ASN A 652 25.91 10.48 -4.51
N SER A 653 26.66 9.45 -4.11
CA SER A 653 26.16 8.09 -4.07
C SER A 653 25.60 7.73 -2.69
N TYR A 654 24.78 6.68 -2.64
CA TYR A 654 24.29 6.10 -1.40
C TYR A 654 24.77 4.67 -1.27
N THR A 655 25.25 4.33 -0.10
CA THR A 655 25.58 2.94 0.26
C THR A 655 24.54 2.45 1.25
N LEU A 656 23.89 1.34 0.97
CA LEU A 656 23.01 0.71 1.93
C LEU A 656 23.83 0.00 3.01
N THR A 657 23.44 0.24 4.27
CA THR A 657 24.01 -0.44 5.45
C THR A 657 22.92 -1.20 6.20
N ASN A 658 23.31 -2.03 7.16
CA ASN A 658 22.40 -2.74 8.05
C ASN A 658 22.28 -2.08 9.45
N ASP A 659 22.57 -0.79 9.57
CA ASP A 659 22.65 -0.09 10.86
C ASP A 659 21.27 0.31 11.40
N GLY A 660 20.22 0.13 10.62
CA GLY A 660 18.86 0.46 11.02
C GLY A 660 18.29 -0.53 12.04
N SER A 661 17.47 -0.01 12.95
CA SER A 661 16.78 -0.76 13.99
C SER A 661 15.40 -0.18 14.29
N GLY A 662 14.62 -0.90 15.05
CA GLY A 662 13.33 -0.44 15.54
C GLY A 662 12.83 -1.30 16.68
N HIS A 663 11.93 -0.77 17.47
CA HIS A 663 11.22 -1.55 18.49
C HIS A 663 9.80 -1.01 18.66
N SER A 664 8.90 -1.90 19.03
CA SER A 664 7.52 -1.53 19.31
C SER A 664 6.94 -2.33 20.47
N ASN A 665 6.08 -1.69 21.23
CA ASN A 665 5.25 -2.31 22.25
C ASN A 665 3.80 -2.00 21.89
N HIS A 666 2.98 -3.04 21.86
CA HIS A 666 1.59 -2.97 21.47
C HIS A 666 0.73 -3.74 22.47
N PHE A 667 -0.29 -3.07 23.00
CA PHE A 667 -1.33 -3.66 23.86
C PHE A 667 -2.67 -3.55 23.12
N SER A 668 -3.45 -4.59 23.13
CA SER A 668 -4.79 -4.58 22.56
C SER A 668 -5.77 -5.30 23.46
N PHE A 669 -7.00 -4.83 23.44
CA PHE A 669 -8.15 -5.41 24.12
C PHE A 669 -9.28 -5.52 23.12
N SER A 670 -10.05 -6.60 23.19
CA SER A 670 -11.30 -6.72 22.47
C SER A 670 -12.35 -7.43 23.32
N LEU A 671 -13.60 -7.04 23.15
CA LEU A 671 -14.78 -7.66 23.75
C LEU A 671 -15.84 -7.78 22.66
N GLN A 672 -16.35 -8.98 22.45
CA GLN A 672 -17.37 -9.20 21.44
C GLN A 672 -18.43 -10.18 21.93
N SER A 673 -19.65 -10.07 21.41
CA SER A 673 -20.67 -11.08 21.64
C SER A 673 -20.26 -12.40 20.98
N ALA A 674 -20.33 -13.51 21.73
CA ALA A 674 -20.06 -14.85 21.19
C ALA A 674 -21.15 -15.27 20.19
N GLU A 675 -22.39 -14.86 20.47
CA GLU A 675 -23.56 -15.04 19.62
C GLU A 675 -24.37 -13.74 19.59
N PRO A 676 -25.17 -13.48 18.55
CA PRO A 676 -26.04 -12.32 18.53
C PRO A 676 -27.13 -12.43 19.60
N TYR A 677 -27.37 -11.34 20.31
CA TYR A 677 -28.50 -11.23 21.22
C TYR A 677 -29.82 -11.09 20.44
N ARG A 678 -30.79 -11.90 20.77
CA ARG A 678 -32.15 -11.77 20.23
C ARG A 678 -33.01 -10.93 21.16
N TRP A 679 -33.46 -9.79 20.66
CA TRP A 679 -34.30 -8.88 21.43
C TRP A 679 -35.43 -8.33 20.57
N ARG A 680 -36.67 -8.61 20.92
CA ARG A 680 -37.90 -8.12 20.23
C ARG A 680 -37.86 -8.25 18.70
N GLY A 681 -37.38 -9.37 18.20
CA GLY A 681 -37.26 -9.60 16.73
C GLY A 681 -36.02 -9.01 16.08
N LEU A 682 -35.13 -8.40 16.87
CA LEU A 682 -33.83 -7.95 16.42
C LEU A 682 -32.72 -8.95 16.76
N ASN A 683 -31.74 -9.13 15.89
CA ASN A 683 -30.51 -9.83 16.23
C ASN A 683 -29.36 -8.78 16.33
N LEU A 684 -28.73 -8.71 17.50
CA LEU A 684 -27.76 -7.70 17.89
C LEU A 684 -26.41 -8.35 18.16
N GLY A 685 -25.41 -8.08 17.34
CA GLY A 685 -24.03 -8.45 17.58
C GLY A 685 -23.17 -7.21 17.82
N TYR A 686 -22.17 -7.31 18.70
CA TYR A 686 -21.24 -6.20 18.91
C TYR A 686 -19.79 -6.68 19.04
N ARG A 687 -18.87 -5.77 18.73
CA ARG A 687 -17.45 -5.90 18.94
C ARG A 687 -16.86 -4.55 19.33
N LEU A 688 -16.22 -4.53 20.50
CA LEU A 688 -15.51 -3.39 21.03
C LEU A 688 -14.02 -3.70 21.01
N GLY A 689 -13.17 -2.72 20.81
CA GLY A 689 -11.74 -2.91 20.92
C GLY A 689 -11.01 -1.62 21.20
N ALA A 690 -9.83 -1.75 21.83
CA ALA A 690 -8.91 -0.66 22.05
C ALA A 690 -7.48 -1.16 21.93
N ARG A 691 -6.58 -0.26 21.57
CA ARG A 691 -5.15 -0.52 21.50
C ARG A 691 -4.34 0.65 22.00
N TYR A 692 -3.17 0.32 22.51
CA TYR A 692 -2.09 1.26 22.79
C TYR A 692 -0.84 0.81 22.08
N GLN A 693 -0.18 1.72 21.38
CA GLN A 693 1.06 1.43 20.66
C GLN A 693 2.11 2.51 20.93
N LYS A 694 3.34 2.06 21.17
CA LYS A 694 4.52 2.91 21.19
C LYS A 694 5.61 2.24 20.38
N HIS A 695 6.12 2.93 19.36
CA HIS A 695 7.19 2.38 18.53
C HIS A 695 8.25 3.43 18.21
N ARG A 696 9.42 2.94 17.82
CA ARG A 696 10.52 3.70 17.21
C ARG A 696 11.04 2.90 16.03
N SER A 697 11.45 3.58 14.99
CA SER A 697 11.98 2.95 13.78
C SER A 697 13.02 3.86 13.14
N SER A 698 14.04 3.25 12.55
CA SER A 698 14.98 3.95 11.67
C SER A 698 14.34 4.37 10.35
N HIS A 699 13.11 3.96 10.08
CA HIS A 699 12.35 4.29 8.88
C HIS A 699 11.14 5.15 9.26
N HIS A 700 11.07 6.37 8.74
CA HIS A 700 10.04 7.33 9.06
C HIS A 700 9.07 7.61 7.90
N GLY A 701 9.19 6.91 6.81
CA GLY A 701 8.37 7.12 5.62
C GLY A 701 8.50 5.97 4.64
N ASN A 702 8.67 6.30 3.39
CA ASN A 702 8.89 5.35 2.33
C ASN A 702 10.26 4.64 2.44
N TYR A 703 10.42 3.48 1.80
CA TYR A 703 11.68 2.72 1.79
C TYR A 703 12.85 3.52 1.18
N ASP A 704 12.56 4.48 0.32
CA ASP A 704 13.51 5.35 -0.36
C ASP A 704 13.57 6.77 0.23
N SER A 705 12.71 7.10 1.18
CA SER A 705 12.85 8.33 1.94
C SER A 705 14.13 8.23 2.75
N SER A 706 15.15 8.86 2.22
CA SER A 706 16.48 8.83 2.76
C SER A 706 16.50 9.54 4.11
N LEU A 707 16.46 8.77 5.17
CA LEU A 707 16.97 9.20 6.46
C LEU A 707 18.49 9.25 6.35
N VAL A 708 18.95 10.07 5.44
CA VAL A 708 20.36 10.21 5.16
C VAL A 708 20.98 10.90 6.34
N GLN A 709 21.92 10.25 6.96
CA GLN A 709 22.92 10.94 7.73
C GLN A 709 23.72 11.78 6.72
N GLU A 710 23.30 13.04 6.52
CA GLU A 710 24.00 13.95 5.63
C GLU A 710 25.33 14.33 6.25
N VAL A 711 26.40 13.77 5.72
CA VAL A 711 27.74 14.31 5.90
C VAL A 711 27.97 15.27 4.74
N ALA A 712 27.47 16.49 4.88
CA ALA A 712 27.72 17.53 3.90
C ALA A 712 29.16 18.03 4.07
N ASN A 713 29.99 17.92 3.03
CA ASN A 713 31.34 18.47 2.98
C ASN A 713 32.29 18.05 4.13
N GLY A 714 32.13 16.81 4.65
CA GLY A 714 32.94 16.36 5.78
C GLY A 714 32.50 16.93 7.15
N ARG A 715 31.39 17.68 7.17
CA ARG A 715 30.78 18.22 8.39
C ARG A 715 29.58 17.38 8.78
N THR A 716 29.49 16.97 10.03
CA THR A 716 28.38 16.19 10.56
C THR A 716 27.15 17.06 10.72
N THR A 717 25.98 16.47 10.49
CA THR A 717 24.69 17.12 10.68
C THR A 717 24.07 16.70 11.99
N PHE A 718 23.48 17.64 12.72
CA PHE A 718 22.64 17.35 13.90
C PHE A 718 21.19 17.73 13.64
N TYR A 719 20.34 17.04 14.38
CA TYR A 719 18.90 17.29 14.43
C TYR A 719 18.54 17.78 15.84
N LEU A 720 18.02 18.99 15.94
CA LEU A 720 17.55 19.56 17.21
C LEU A 720 16.03 19.32 17.30
N TYR A 721 15.57 18.67 18.37
CA TYR A 721 14.16 18.44 18.62
C TYR A 721 13.84 18.54 20.12
N GLU A 722 12.87 19.38 20.48
CA GLU A 722 12.50 19.68 21.88
C GLU A 722 13.73 20.02 22.77
N GLY A 723 14.68 20.80 22.24
CA GLY A 723 15.89 21.22 22.95
C GLY A 723 16.97 20.14 23.09
N ARG A 724 16.77 18.96 22.52
CA ARG A 724 17.75 17.87 22.52
C ARG A 724 18.39 17.69 21.16
N ARG A 725 19.66 17.32 21.16
CA ARG A 725 20.42 17.01 19.94
C ARG A 725 20.36 15.54 19.64
N TYR A 726 20.12 15.23 18.38
CA TYR A 726 20.09 13.88 17.84
C TYR A 726 21.07 13.77 16.65
N ARG A 727 21.77 12.66 16.55
CA ARG A 727 22.74 12.43 15.46
C ARG A 727 22.08 11.94 14.19
N SER A 728 20.91 11.36 14.32
CA SER A 728 20.14 10.83 13.19
C SER A 728 18.67 11.23 13.33
N ILE A 729 18.03 11.52 12.21
CA ILE A 729 16.58 11.72 12.16
C ILE A 729 15.82 10.44 12.60
N ALA A 730 16.44 9.26 12.47
CA ALA A 730 15.91 7.99 12.96
C ALA A 730 15.71 7.95 14.48
N GLU A 731 16.37 8.83 15.22
CA GLU A 731 16.20 8.94 16.67
C GLU A 731 15.00 9.82 17.05
N LEU A 732 14.43 10.58 16.11
CA LEU A 732 13.22 11.36 16.30
C LEU A 732 11.99 10.43 16.44
N PRO A 733 10.85 10.93 16.97
CA PRO A 733 9.61 10.18 16.95
C PRO A 733 9.20 9.77 15.52
N PRO A 734 8.47 8.67 15.33
CA PRO A 734 7.96 8.29 14.01
C PRO A 734 7.08 9.40 13.41
N PHE A 735 7.22 9.64 12.10
CA PHE A 735 6.44 10.67 11.41
C PHE A 735 5.02 10.21 11.08
N ASP A 736 4.83 8.93 10.82
CA ASP A 736 3.54 8.32 10.48
C ASP A 736 3.28 7.07 11.33
N PHE A 737 2.04 6.56 11.30
CA PHE A 737 1.59 5.41 12.11
C PHE A 737 1.86 5.59 13.61
N ASN A 738 1.80 6.82 14.11
CA ASN A 738 2.30 7.23 15.42
C ASN A 738 1.19 7.64 16.39
N ARG A 739 -0.07 7.30 16.14
CA ARG A 739 -1.19 7.50 17.07
C ARG A 739 -1.08 6.51 18.23
N PRO A 740 -0.94 6.98 19.48
CA PRO A 740 -0.72 6.07 20.61
C PRO A 740 -1.93 5.20 20.94
N TRP A 741 -3.15 5.77 20.92
CA TRP A 741 -4.38 5.08 21.27
C TRP A 741 -5.35 5.06 20.11
N GLU A 742 -5.98 3.92 19.91
CA GLU A 742 -7.18 3.80 19.07
C GLU A 742 -8.18 2.88 19.76
N ALA A 743 -9.47 3.21 19.59
CA ALA A 743 -10.58 2.39 20.08
C ALA A 743 -11.66 2.33 19.01
N PHE A 744 -12.39 1.23 18.97
CA PHE A 744 -13.52 1.06 18.06
C PHE A 744 -14.68 0.37 18.74
N ALA A 745 -15.88 0.66 18.26
CA ALA A 745 -17.11 -0.06 18.58
C ALA A 745 -17.84 -0.37 17.27
N GLU A 746 -18.05 -1.64 17.00
CA GLU A 746 -18.84 -2.14 15.87
C GLU A 746 -20.10 -2.80 16.43
N VAL A 747 -21.27 -2.36 15.97
CA VAL A 747 -22.57 -2.93 16.33
C VAL A 747 -23.28 -3.33 15.06
N GLN A 748 -23.70 -4.58 14.98
CA GLN A 748 -24.48 -5.12 13.88
C GLN A 748 -25.88 -5.40 14.37
N THR A 749 -26.86 -4.84 13.69
CA THR A 749 -28.28 -5.00 13.98
C THR A 749 -28.95 -5.60 12.75
N ASP A 750 -29.45 -6.83 12.85
CA ASP A 750 -30.29 -7.40 11.80
C ASP A 750 -31.75 -7.32 12.23
N ILE A 751 -32.60 -6.84 11.32
CA ILE A 751 -34.05 -6.74 11.46
C ILE A 751 -34.67 -7.69 10.43
N PRO A 752 -34.86 -8.98 10.78
CA PRO A 752 -35.33 -9.99 9.83
C PRO A 752 -36.67 -9.65 9.18
N ALA A 753 -37.60 -9.06 9.94
CA ALA A 753 -38.91 -8.65 9.45
C ALA A 753 -38.84 -7.62 8.30
N TRP A 754 -37.78 -6.83 8.24
CA TRP A 754 -37.58 -5.84 7.21
C TRP A 754 -36.51 -6.24 6.19
N HIS A 755 -35.92 -7.42 6.35
CA HIS A 755 -34.76 -7.86 5.56
C HIS A 755 -33.60 -6.85 5.59
N LEU A 756 -33.45 -6.11 6.69
CA LEU A 756 -32.50 -5.03 6.88
C LEU A 756 -31.37 -5.45 7.81
N SER A 757 -30.15 -5.21 7.37
CA SER A 757 -28.93 -5.29 8.19
C SER A 757 -28.34 -3.88 8.32
N TRP A 758 -28.04 -3.47 9.55
CA TRP A 758 -27.46 -2.16 9.83
C TRP A 758 -26.21 -2.29 10.69
N THR A 759 -25.09 -1.92 10.15
CA THR A 759 -23.80 -1.92 10.82
C THR A 759 -23.42 -0.50 11.21
N HIS A 760 -23.03 -0.32 12.47
CA HIS A 760 -22.46 0.90 13.03
C HIS A 760 -20.99 0.64 13.33
N SER A 761 -20.11 1.51 12.89
CA SER A 761 -18.66 1.43 13.13
C SER A 761 -18.17 2.77 13.68
N LEU A 762 -17.97 2.84 14.99
CA LEU A 762 -17.41 3.99 15.67
C LEU A 762 -15.90 3.79 15.84
N ASN A 763 -15.11 4.77 15.45
CA ASN A 763 -13.66 4.75 15.56
C ASN A 763 -13.18 6.01 16.26
N PHE A 764 -12.46 5.82 17.36
CA PHE A 764 -11.72 6.85 18.07
C PHE A 764 -10.22 6.67 17.86
N ARG A 765 -9.53 7.73 17.48
CA ARG A 765 -8.07 7.77 17.34
C ARG A 765 -7.54 8.94 18.15
N SER A 766 -6.61 8.68 19.07
CA SER A 766 -6.04 9.73 19.93
C SER A 766 -5.29 10.77 19.11
N GLY A 767 -5.07 11.92 19.73
CA GLY A 767 -4.11 12.89 19.22
C GLY A 767 -2.70 12.31 19.16
N TYR A 768 -1.86 12.91 18.32
CA TYR A 768 -0.48 12.51 18.14
C TYR A 768 0.43 13.72 17.97
N LYS A 769 1.73 13.50 18.05
CA LYS A 769 2.74 14.51 17.76
C LYS A 769 3.46 14.15 16.48
N ASN A 770 3.65 15.12 15.61
CA ASN A 770 4.55 15.06 14.50
C ASN A 770 5.65 16.11 14.67
N TYR A 771 6.70 16.06 13.88
CA TYR A 771 7.74 17.07 13.90
C TYR A 771 7.80 17.79 12.54
N LEU A 772 8.10 19.08 12.61
CA LEU A 772 8.21 19.95 11.45
C LEU A 772 9.62 20.52 11.40
N ARG A 773 10.20 20.55 10.23
CA ARG A 773 11.46 21.24 10.00
C ARG A 773 11.22 22.75 9.94
N TYR A 774 11.74 23.45 10.92
CA TYR A 774 11.63 24.92 11.04
C TYR A 774 12.73 25.65 10.31
N GLY A 775 13.90 25.04 10.17
CA GLY A 775 15.02 25.67 9.50
C GLY A 775 16.27 24.80 9.49
N VAL A 776 17.23 25.25 8.72
CA VAL A 776 18.59 24.75 8.69
C VAL A 776 19.49 25.92 9.08
N ARG A 777 20.38 25.70 10.02
CA ARG A 777 21.38 26.66 10.42
C ARG A 777 22.76 26.12 10.10
N GLU A 778 23.59 26.93 9.49
CA GLU A 778 25.01 26.66 9.36
C GLU A 778 25.73 27.21 10.59
N CYS A 779 26.44 26.35 11.28
CA CYS A 779 27.25 26.68 12.42
C CYS A 779 28.69 26.72 11.97
N SER A 780 29.30 27.89 11.91
CA SER A 780 30.69 28.13 11.54
C SER A 780 31.45 28.77 12.68
N GLN A 781 32.78 28.76 12.64
CA GLN A 781 33.62 29.45 13.66
C GLN A 781 33.35 30.96 13.74
N SER A 782 32.85 31.57 12.67
CA SER A 782 32.54 32.98 12.56
C SER A 782 31.07 33.34 12.95
N SER A 783 30.18 32.37 13.03
CA SER A 783 28.79 32.54 13.39
C SER A 783 28.32 31.41 14.31
N GLN A 784 28.32 31.67 15.60
CA GLN A 784 27.92 30.68 16.61
C GLN A 784 26.65 31.15 17.37
N PRO A 785 25.45 30.96 16.78
CA PRO A 785 24.22 31.10 17.56
C PRO A 785 24.22 30.14 18.76
N ALA A 786 23.55 30.50 19.84
CA ALA A 786 23.44 29.65 21.04
C ALA A 786 23.01 28.19 20.75
N ALA A 787 22.24 27.98 19.69
CA ALA A 787 21.84 26.63 19.23
C ALA A 787 22.98 25.77 18.68
N CYS A 788 24.13 26.39 18.35
CA CYS A 788 25.28 25.65 17.79
C CYS A 788 26.16 25.03 18.88
N ASP A 789 26.26 25.71 20.06
CA ASP A 789 26.99 25.20 21.23
C ASP A 789 28.35 24.61 20.89
N GLY A 790 29.20 25.43 20.22
CA GLY A 790 30.53 25.02 19.78
C GLY A 790 30.58 24.11 18.53
N TRP A 791 29.48 23.75 17.95
CA TRP A 791 29.40 22.87 16.80
C TRP A 791 29.73 23.57 15.49
N ASN A 792 30.48 22.90 14.64
CA ASN A 792 30.82 23.35 13.29
C ASN A 792 30.18 22.42 12.26
N GLY A 793 29.08 22.85 11.61
CA GLY A 793 28.33 22.07 10.65
C GLY A 793 26.88 22.55 10.51
N TYR A 794 25.99 21.69 10.09
CA TYR A 794 24.59 22.03 9.91
C TYR A 794 23.72 21.50 11.07
N VAL A 795 22.80 22.34 11.53
CA VAL A 795 21.80 21.99 12.55
C VAL A 795 20.41 22.16 11.93
N TYR A 796 19.66 21.06 11.86
CA TYR A 796 18.26 21.07 11.46
C TYR A 796 17.38 21.25 12.69
N ASP A 797 16.65 22.36 12.74
CA ASP A 797 15.70 22.66 13.84
C ASP A 797 14.35 22.03 13.51
N TYR A 798 13.96 21.02 14.30
CA TYR A 798 12.64 20.38 14.26
C TYR A 798 11.84 20.73 15.50
N ARG A 799 10.56 21.03 15.31
CA ARG A 799 9.64 21.33 16.41
C ARG A 799 8.41 20.43 16.37
N PRO A 800 7.83 20.10 17.56
CA PRO A 800 6.64 19.27 17.60
C PRO A 800 5.40 20.02 17.15
N LYS A 801 4.59 19.42 16.28
CA LYS A 801 3.21 19.81 16.01
C LYS A 801 2.28 18.77 16.62
N LYS A 802 1.35 19.23 17.46
CA LYS A 802 0.33 18.36 18.08
C LYS A 802 -0.93 18.34 17.22
N PHE A 803 -1.47 17.16 17.00
CA PHE A 803 -2.76 16.93 16.34
C PHE A 803 -3.79 16.48 17.37
N LYS A 804 -5.04 16.95 17.21
CA LYS A 804 -6.16 16.56 18.06
C LYS A 804 -6.57 15.10 17.79
N HIS A 805 -7.38 14.55 18.69
CA HIS A 805 -8.03 13.25 18.47
C HIS A 805 -8.99 13.31 17.27
N ALA A 806 -9.26 12.14 16.71
CA ALA A 806 -10.19 11.96 15.61
C ALA A 806 -11.29 10.97 16.03
N LEU A 807 -12.53 11.27 15.66
CA LEU A 807 -13.69 10.41 15.90
C LEU A 807 -14.50 10.29 14.61
N THR A 808 -14.76 9.07 14.16
CA THR A 808 -15.62 8.79 13.01
C THR A 808 -16.70 7.77 13.38
N LEU A 809 -17.91 7.99 12.91
CA LEU A 809 -19.00 7.01 12.96
C LEU A 809 -19.40 6.71 11.52
N ASP A 810 -19.28 5.47 11.10
CA ASP A 810 -19.68 5.01 9.77
C ASP A 810 -20.90 4.08 9.89
N TRP A 811 -21.85 4.21 8.98
CA TRP A 811 -23.02 3.34 8.87
C TRP A 811 -23.00 2.59 7.55
N ARG A 812 -23.42 1.33 7.58
CA ARG A 812 -23.81 0.56 6.43
C ARG A 812 -25.20 -0.04 6.64
N LEU A 813 -26.14 0.40 5.83
CA LEU A 813 -27.48 -0.17 5.75
C LEU A 813 -27.54 -1.06 4.49
N ARG A 814 -28.13 -2.24 4.65
CA ARG A 814 -28.26 -3.22 3.57
C ARG A 814 -29.65 -3.84 3.65
N LEU A 815 -30.46 -3.57 2.65
CA LEU A 815 -31.80 -4.09 2.48
C LEU A 815 -31.76 -5.20 1.42
N ALA A 816 -32.03 -6.45 1.79
CA ALA A 816 -31.98 -7.59 0.90
C ALA A 816 -33.39 -8.16 0.66
N LEU A 817 -34.04 -7.71 -0.39
CA LEU A 817 -35.42 -8.09 -0.75
C LEU A 817 -35.44 -9.43 -1.49
N PRO A 818 -36.07 -10.49 -0.95
CA PRO A 818 -36.19 -11.75 -1.65
C PRO A 818 -37.17 -11.58 -2.85
N VAL A 819 -36.72 -12.02 -4.03
CA VAL A 819 -37.54 -12.01 -5.26
C VAL A 819 -38.13 -13.41 -5.50
N ARG A 820 -37.36 -14.47 -5.27
CA ARG A 820 -37.72 -15.89 -5.30
C ARG A 820 -36.81 -16.68 -4.35
N LYS A 821 -37.09 -17.99 -4.14
CA LYS A 821 -36.35 -18.86 -3.19
C LYS A 821 -34.80 -18.73 -3.21
N SER A 822 -34.20 -18.41 -4.37
CA SER A 822 -32.74 -18.28 -4.53
C SER A 822 -32.29 -16.89 -5.06
N ARG A 823 -33.19 -15.93 -5.20
CA ARG A 823 -32.92 -14.65 -5.85
C ARG A 823 -33.23 -13.49 -4.92
N SER A 824 -32.37 -12.52 -4.87
CA SER A 824 -32.59 -11.31 -4.06
C SER A 824 -32.11 -10.05 -4.79
N PHE A 825 -32.84 -8.98 -4.56
CA PHE A 825 -32.42 -7.64 -4.92
C PHE A 825 -31.93 -6.93 -3.65
N GLU A 826 -30.75 -6.39 -3.69
CA GLU A 826 -30.10 -5.73 -2.57
C GLU A 826 -29.91 -4.24 -2.83
N LEU A 827 -30.32 -3.40 -1.89
CA LEU A 827 -30.00 -1.99 -1.84
C LEU A 827 -29.03 -1.75 -0.66
N SER A 828 -28.03 -0.91 -0.86
CA SER A 828 -27.11 -0.51 0.19
C SER A 828 -26.92 1.01 0.25
N LEU A 829 -26.79 1.51 1.46
CA LEU A 829 -26.42 2.88 1.78
C LEU A 829 -25.27 2.85 2.78
N ASP A 830 -24.11 3.36 2.38
CA ASP A 830 -23.03 3.67 3.31
C ASP A 830 -23.03 5.17 3.60
N VAL A 831 -22.97 5.53 4.88
CA VAL A 831 -22.80 6.90 5.35
C VAL A 831 -21.50 6.93 6.16
N LEU A 832 -20.47 7.49 5.57
CA LEU A 832 -19.15 7.61 6.20
C LEU A 832 -19.06 8.93 6.95
N ASN A 833 -18.44 8.92 8.12
CA ASN A 833 -18.32 10.05 9.03
C ASN A 833 -19.70 10.73 9.28
N VAL A 834 -20.68 9.95 9.78
CA VAL A 834 -22.06 10.39 10.05
C VAL A 834 -22.10 11.66 10.89
N LEU A 835 -21.18 11.78 11.85
CA LEU A 835 -21.08 12.91 12.76
C LEU A 835 -20.52 14.18 12.10
N ASP A 836 -19.98 14.05 10.90
CA ASP A 836 -19.33 15.14 10.16
C ASP A 836 -18.18 15.82 10.93
N ASN A 837 -17.46 15.05 11.75
CA ASN A 837 -16.36 15.56 12.55
C ASN A 837 -15.18 15.99 11.67
N LYS A 838 -14.63 17.18 11.98
CA LYS A 838 -13.44 17.73 11.32
C LYS A 838 -12.18 17.14 11.97
N ASN A 839 -11.75 15.99 11.46
CA ASN A 839 -10.61 15.23 11.98
C ASN A 839 -9.32 15.63 11.28
N ALA A 840 -8.33 16.11 12.05
CA ALA A 840 -7.02 16.44 11.50
C ALA A 840 -6.26 15.19 11.06
N THR A 841 -5.66 15.21 9.88
CA THR A 841 -4.95 14.06 9.31
C THR A 841 -3.44 14.28 9.19
N SER A 842 -2.99 15.31 8.49
CA SER A 842 -1.56 15.55 8.27
C SER A 842 -1.24 17.04 8.22
N SER A 843 0.03 17.33 8.15
CA SER A 843 0.54 18.65 7.77
C SER A 843 1.79 18.48 6.92
N SER A 844 2.19 19.51 6.21
CA SER A 844 3.50 19.56 5.53
C SER A 844 4.62 19.21 6.50
N GLN A 845 5.64 18.46 6.04
CA GLN A 845 6.83 18.14 6.83
C GLN A 845 7.74 19.35 7.06
N SER A 846 7.63 20.36 6.22
CA SER A 846 8.37 21.60 6.35
C SER A 846 7.43 22.70 6.81
N ALA A 847 7.84 23.44 7.82
CA ALA A 847 7.20 24.71 8.14
C ALA A 847 7.55 25.70 7.03
N TYR A 848 6.56 26.31 6.43
CA TYR A 848 6.81 27.44 5.56
C TYR A 848 7.22 28.60 6.44
N LEU A 849 8.51 28.96 6.40
CA LEU A 849 9.02 30.20 6.95
C LEU A 849 8.53 31.34 6.04
N GLY A 850 7.24 31.66 6.15
CA GLY A 850 6.74 32.88 5.56
C GLY A 850 7.46 34.04 6.18
N GLY A 851 8.40 34.68 5.45
CA GLY A 851 8.77 35.96 5.85
C GLY A 851 10.21 36.33 6.10
N ILE A 852 11.19 35.45 5.93
CA ILE A 852 12.58 36.00 5.86
C ILE A 852 12.77 36.81 4.56
N ASN A 853 11.99 36.48 3.52
CA ASN A 853 11.98 37.23 2.25
C ASN A 853 10.58 37.61 1.72
N ASN A 854 9.53 37.51 2.55
CA ASN A 854 8.16 37.79 2.13
C ASN A 854 7.36 38.61 3.16
N PRO A 855 7.29 39.96 3.00
CA PRO A 855 6.54 40.86 3.90
C PRO A 855 5.06 40.51 4.02
N ALA A 856 4.43 39.98 2.99
CA ALA A 856 3.00 39.62 3.03
C ALA A 856 2.70 38.43 3.94
N LEU A 857 3.63 37.46 4.07
CA LEU A 857 3.52 36.35 5.01
C LEU A 857 3.97 36.72 6.43
N ALA A 858 4.76 37.78 6.61
CA ALA A 858 5.08 38.35 7.91
C ALA A 858 3.83 38.93 8.62
N ALA A 859 2.83 39.38 7.85
CA ALA A 859 1.56 39.88 8.37
C ALA A 859 0.70 38.76 9.02
N TYR A 860 0.94 37.48 8.71
CA TYR A 860 0.27 36.33 9.32
C TYR A 860 1.03 35.75 10.54
N GLY A 861 1.96 36.46 11.11
CA GLY A 861 2.48 36.22 12.47
C GLY A 861 3.28 34.97 12.67
N GLY A 862 4.04 34.47 11.67
CA GLY A 862 4.99 33.43 11.95
C GLY A 862 4.84 32.17 11.07
N ILE A 863 5.49 31.14 11.51
CA ILE A 863 5.68 29.87 10.84
C ILE A 863 4.35 29.13 10.69
N GLN A 864 3.93 28.90 9.45
CA GLN A 864 2.70 28.19 9.15
C GLN A 864 2.99 26.79 8.65
N SER A 865 2.35 25.81 9.28
CA SER A 865 2.27 24.45 8.76
C SER A 865 0.77 24.13 8.63
N PRO A 866 0.20 24.24 7.44
CA PRO A 866 -1.22 24.00 7.24
C PRO A 866 -1.59 22.57 7.66
N THR A 867 -2.69 22.44 8.39
CA THR A 867 -3.26 21.16 8.79
C THR A 867 -4.28 20.74 7.75
N SER A 868 -4.09 19.54 7.18
CA SER A 868 -5.09 18.87 6.35
C SER A 868 -6.11 18.13 7.22
N TYR A 869 -7.29 17.90 6.70
CA TYR A 869 -8.38 17.22 7.39
C TYR A 869 -8.91 16.03 6.59
N GLU A 870 -9.50 15.07 7.30
CA GLU A 870 -10.21 13.96 6.68
C GLU A 870 -11.51 14.43 6.03
N THR A 871 -11.97 13.66 5.06
CA THR A 871 -13.27 13.85 4.40
C THR A 871 -14.38 13.88 5.44
N GLY A 872 -15.27 14.85 5.35
CA GLY A 872 -16.48 14.94 6.14
C GLY A 872 -17.49 13.85 5.77
N ARG A 873 -18.78 14.09 6.05
CA ARG A 873 -19.83 13.13 5.75
C ARG A 873 -19.89 12.83 4.24
N GLN A 874 -19.88 11.53 3.91
CA GLN A 874 -19.97 11.05 2.53
C GLN A 874 -21.01 9.94 2.41
N PHE A 875 -21.80 9.99 1.35
CA PHE A 875 -22.82 8.98 1.06
C PHE A 875 -22.40 8.13 -0.14
N TRP A 876 -22.60 6.79 -0.01
CA TRP A 876 -22.49 5.84 -1.10
C TRP A 876 -23.79 5.09 -1.27
N LEU A 877 -24.28 5.02 -2.49
CA LEU A 877 -25.45 4.23 -2.84
C LEU A 877 -25.03 2.99 -3.62
N GLY A 878 -25.68 1.87 -3.38
CA GLY A 878 -25.43 0.63 -4.11
C GLY A 878 -26.70 -0.17 -4.36
N ALA A 879 -26.67 -0.93 -5.45
CA ALA A 879 -27.67 -1.90 -5.80
C ALA A 879 -26.99 -3.17 -6.31
N ALA A 880 -27.54 -4.33 -5.95
CA ALA A 880 -27.06 -5.62 -6.43
C ALA A 880 -28.23 -6.59 -6.66
N TYR A 881 -28.05 -7.50 -7.59
CA TYR A 881 -28.96 -8.61 -7.83
C TYR A 881 -28.18 -9.92 -7.72
N ARG A 882 -28.73 -10.86 -6.94
CA ARG A 882 -28.18 -12.20 -6.74
C ARG A 882 -29.18 -13.26 -7.20
N TRP A 883 -28.69 -14.30 -7.87
CA TRP A 883 -29.51 -15.41 -8.35
C TRP A 883 -28.86 -16.76 -8.12
#